data_3923edca81d8cebf56133eac6bda6d03
#
_entry.id   3923edca81d8cebf56133eac6bda6d03
#
_cell.length_a   1.000
_cell.length_b   1.000
_cell.length_c   1.000
_cell.angle_alpha   90.00
_cell.angle_beta   90.00
_cell.angle_gamma   90.00
#
_symmetry.space_group_name_H-M   'P 1'
#
loop_
_entity.id
_entity.type
_entity.pdbx_description
1 polymer ?
#
loop_
_entity_poly.entity_id
_entity_poly.type
_entity_poly.pdbx_seq_one_letter_code
_entity_poly.pdbx_strand_id
1 'polypeptide(L)'
;MKTADPSRPVIEPPADANRLAAELARLRTELEAARARNLALESQLHAVYTSRSWQLSAPVRWVGRRARNVRTLMRVAGILAREPDQIHATYASVVKAWHIEGIHGVKKALIAVANGVDGQGNSGNRLLQVNGRLARELMAGTSSWPTKPKISILMPTYNTPADVLRRAIESVRAQIYDNWELCVSDDCSPDPEVRQVVDGFVRSDKRIKAVYGERNEGVSAATNRALGIATGDFVALFDHDDILEKQAIFRIAEAVVADDPDFIYSDEAIVAADGEEILGFALRPQFSLEYLRSHPYIVHMIAFRATLLRELGGLDVSLSISQDYDLILRAVERAKKIVHIPEVLYRWRTQPDSAGHQRKDRVMESSRQILAAHLARTRTPGEALAGPAFNFFDIRYPLQPGLKVAIVIPTKNHGALVRQCIESIERTVTGVAYEIVLVDHDSNDAESVAYFDSLEGRHVVLRYSGSFNFSAINNWAVRQIDFDCTHYLFCNNDIEAIESGWLERMLELGQRPATGAVGAKLLYPGAEVCQHAGVGVGMFGAAEHYGKFMKVHAPDGTIEQGYMGGLIVNREMSAVTAACVLVRKDVFEEVGGYDEELAVGFGDVDLCLKIRAADYGVLFCAHAVLIHHESISRGKSTTDPHPEDSDLFRKRWADFIAFGDPYFNPSLSHTSTRWAIDPEASPTRVVHRRVVTLP
;
A
#
# COMPACT_ATOMS: atom_id res chain seq x y z
N MET A 1 -63.69 20.64 -5.08
CA MET A 1 -63.07 21.94 -4.89
C MET A 1 -62.86 22.16 -3.40
N LYS A 2 -61.64 21.97 -2.88
CA LYS A 2 -61.24 22.41 -1.55
C LYS A 2 -60.11 23.42 -1.76
N THR A 3 -60.33 24.62 -1.30
CA THR A 3 -59.52 25.82 -1.42
C THR A 3 -58.22 25.63 -0.63
N ALA A 4 -57.06 25.94 -1.24
CA ALA A 4 -55.77 25.92 -0.62
C ALA A 4 -55.61 27.08 0.39
N ASP A 5 -55.04 26.79 1.55
CA ASP A 5 -54.71 27.71 2.62
C ASP A 5 -53.42 28.51 2.23
N PRO A 6 -53.44 29.85 2.20
CA PRO A 6 -52.34 30.68 1.76
C PRO A 6 -51.27 30.95 2.86
N SER A 7 -51.27 30.27 3.99
CA SER A 7 -50.40 30.58 5.14
C SER A 7 -49.24 29.60 5.40
N ARG A 8 -48.89 28.70 4.47
CA ARG A 8 -47.69 27.89 4.61
C ARG A 8 -46.46 28.67 4.12
N PRO A 9 -45.42 28.82 4.95
CA PRO A 9 -44.16 29.42 4.48
C PRO A 9 -43.52 28.53 3.42
N VAL A 10 -43.16 29.12 2.28
CA VAL A 10 -42.33 28.47 1.27
C VAL A 10 -40.93 28.31 1.90
N ILE A 11 -40.56 27.08 2.19
CA ILE A 11 -39.21 26.77 2.63
C ILE A 11 -38.32 26.86 1.38
N GLU A 12 -37.53 27.92 1.27
CA GLU A 12 -36.49 28.00 0.26
C GLU A 12 -35.47 26.88 0.52
N PRO A 13 -35.09 26.13 -0.53
CA PRO A 13 -34.07 25.08 -0.36
C PRO A 13 -32.73 25.74 0.09
N PRO A 14 -31.96 25.10 0.96
CA PRO A 14 -30.72 25.65 1.45
C PRO A 14 -29.76 25.97 0.28
N ALA A 15 -29.00 27.06 0.38
CA ALA A 15 -28.10 27.56 -0.67
C ALA A 15 -27.13 26.49 -1.21
N ASP A 16 -26.81 25.49 -0.41
CA ASP A 16 -26.00 24.33 -0.78
C ASP A 16 -26.67 23.39 -1.78
N ALA A 17 -28.00 23.25 -1.77
CA ALA A 17 -28.72 22.37 -2.70
C ALA A 17 -28.65 22.87 -4.15
N ASN A 18 -28.68 24.18 -4.36
CA ASN A 18 -28.55 24.77 -5.68
C ASN A 18 -27.10 24.66 -6.21
N ARG A 19 -26.11 24.73 -5.32
CA ARG A 19 -24.70 24.53 -5.66
C ARG A 19 -24.42 23.09 -6.03
N LEU A 20 -24.92 22.11 -5.27
CA LEU A 20 -24.82 20.68 -5.58
C LEU A 20 -25.52 20.32 -6.90
N ALA A 21 -26.71 20.89 -7.17
CA ALA A 21 -27.43 20.66 -8.41
C ALA A 21 -26.67 21.22 -9.64
N ALA A 22 -26.04 22.39 -9.50
CA ALA A 22 -25.19 22.95 -10.55
C ALA A 22 -23.93 22.11 -10.80
N GLU A 23 -23.31 21.59 -9.75
CA GLU A 23 -22.14 20.71 -9.84
C GLU A 23 -22.47 19.34 -10.46
N LEU A 24 -23.62 18.77 -10.09
CA LEU A 24 -24.14 17.55 -10.71
C LEU A 24 -24.46 17.73 -12.19
N ALA A 25 -25.04 18.88 -12.58
CA ALA A 25 -25.30 19.20 -13.97
C ALA A 25 -23.99 19.34 -14.77
N ARG A 26 -22.99 20.00 -14.19
CA ARG A 26 -21.64 20.12 -14.79
C ARG A 26 -20.99 18.75 -14.98
N LEU A 27 -20.97 17.89 -13.95
CA LEU A 27 -20.39 16.55 -14.02
C LEU A 27 -21.11 15.66 -15.04
N ARG A 28 -22.43 15.78 -15.20
CA ARG A 28 -23.20 15.09 -16.24
C ARG A 28 -22.74 15.52 -17.64
N THR A 29 -22.58 16.82 -17.87
CA THR A 29 -22.12 17.35 -19.15
C THR A 29 -20.68 16.90 -19.46
N GLU A 30 -19.80 16.87 -18.46
CA GLU A 30 -18.44 16.37 -18.60
C GLU A 30 -18.42 14.86 -18.91
N LEU A 31 -19.27 14.07 -18.29
CA LEU A 31 -19.43 12.64 -18.55
C LEU A 31 -19.95 12.37 -19.98
N GLU A 32 -20.93 13.13 -20.46
CA GLU A 32 -21.44 13.01 -21.82
C GLU A 32 -20.36 13.40 -22.85
N ALA A 33 -19.61 14.45 -22.58
CA ALA A 33 -18.48 14.84 -23.44
C ALA A 33 -17.33 13.80 -23.43
N ALA A 34 -17.11 13.10 -22.31
CA ALA A 34 -16.15 12.00 -22.23
C ALA A 34 -16.64 10.77 -23.00
N ARG A 35 -17.91 10.42 -22.90
CA ARG A 35 -18.53 9.34 -23.68
C ARG A 35 -18.47 9.59 -25.20
N ALA A 36 -18.76 10.82 -25.61
CA ALA A 36 -18.67 11.21 -27.03
C ALA A 36 -17.22 11.12 -27.56
N ARG A 37 -16.24 11.50 -26.73
CA ARG A 37 -14.81 11.34 -27.06
C ARG A 37 -14.38 9.88 -27.17
N ASN A 38 -14.87 9.01 -26.30
CA ASN A 38 -14.59 7.57 -26.37
C ASN A 38 -15.15 6.95 -27.66
N LEU A 39 -16.37 7.26 -28.04
CA LEU A 39 -16.98 6.82 -29.29
C LEU A 39 -16.20 7.30 -30.52
N ALA A 40 -15.71 8.55 -30.50
CA ALA A 40 -14.88 9.07 -31.58
C ALA A 40 -13.51 8.38 -31.67
N LEU A 41 -12.90 8.06 -30.53
CA LEU A 41 -11.66 7.30 -30.44
C LEU A 41 -11.82 5.86 -30.90
N GLU A 42 -12.91 5.20 -30.55
CA GLU A 42 -13.24 3.86 -31.04
C GLU A 42 -13.41 3.83 -32.56
N SER A 43 -14.07 4.84 -33.12
CA SER A 43 -14.22 5.00 -34.59
C SER A 43 -12.86 5.23 -35.28
N GLN A 44 -11.98 6.06 -34.69
CA GLN A 44 -10.61 6.25 -35.23
C GLN A 44 -9.76 4.99 -35.11
N LEU A 45 -9.85 4.24 -33.99
CA LEU A 45 -9.20 2.95 -33.84
C LEU A 45 -9.69 1.93 -34.85
N HIS A 46 -11.00 1.88 -35.11
CA HIS A 46 -11.57 1.02 -36.15
C HIS A 46 -11.04 1.35 -37.54
N ALA A 47 -10.93 2.64 -37.88
CA ALA A 47 -10.36 3.09 -39.13
C ALA A 47 -8.87 2.71 -39.30
N VAL A 48 -8.08 2.76 -38.21
CA VAL A 48 -6.70 2.30 -38.20
C VAL A 48 -6.63 0.78 -38.42
N TYR A 49 -7.43 0.00 -37.73
CA TYR A 49 -7.44 -1.47 -37.83
C TYR A 49 -7.92 -1.96 -39.20
N THR A 50 -8.75 -1.20 -39.89
CA THR A 50 -9.23 -1.52 -41.26
C THR A 50 -8.32 -0.98 -42.37
N SER A 51 -7.29 -0.19 -42.01
CA SER A 51 -6.38 0.38 -43.02
C SER A 51 -5.52 -0.69 -43.71
N ARG A 52 -5.27 -0.50 -45.01
CA ARG A 52 -4.44 -1.43 -45.82
C ARG A 52 -3.03 -1.62 -45.25
N SER A 53 -2.41 -0.57 -44.73
CA SER A 53 -1.06 -0.64 -44.10
C SER A 53 -1.05 -1.50 -42.84
N TRP A 54 -2.12 -1.43 -42.01
CA TRP A 54 -2.28 -2.27 -40.86
C TRP A 54 -2.47 -3.75 -41.22
N GLN A 55 -3.24 -4.03 -42.26
CA GLN A 55 -3.46 -5.39 -42.76
C GLN A 55 -2.20 -6.01 -43.37
N LEU A 56 -1.43 -5.25 -44.16
CA LEU A 56 -0.17 -5.70 -44.78
C LEU A 56 0.93 -6.01 -43.73
N SER A 57 0.94 -5.33 -42.57
CA SER A 57 1.90 -5.60 -41.49
C SER A 57 1.45 -6.70 -40.52
N ALA A 58 0.27 -7.31 -40.72
CA ALA A 58 -0.26 -8.37 -39.91
C ALA A 58 0.65 -9.60 -39.74
N PRO A 59 1.30 -10.14 -40.80
CA PRO A 59 2.20 -11.28 -40.67
C PRO A 59 3.40 -11.00 -39.76
N VAL A 60 4.02 -9.81 -39.90
CA VAL A 60 5.19 -9.42 -39.09
C VAL A 60 4.81 -9.25 -37.64
N ARG A 61 3.66 -8.64 -37.36
CA ARG A 61 3.12 -8.53 -36.00
C ARG A 61 2.74 -9.89 -35.39
N TRP A 62 2.25 -10.82 -36.22
CA TRP A 62 1.89 -12.17 -35.79
C TRP A 62 3.13 -12.97 -35.36
N VAL A 63 4.22 -12.94 -36.16
CA VAL A 63 5.50 -13.59 -35.84
C VAL A 63 6.10 -12.97 -34.56
N GLY A 64 6.13 -11.65 -34.44
CA GLY A 64 6.64 -10.97 -33.24
C GLY A 64 5.82 -11.26 -31.98
N ARG A 65 4.49 -11.38 -32.10
CA ARG A 65 3.62 -11.79 -30.96
C ARG A 65 3.87 -13.24 -30.55
N ARG A 66 4.00 -14.18 -31.49
CA ARG A 66 4.30 -15.57 -31.14
C ARG A 66 5.67 -15.74 -30.51
N ALA A 67 6.70 -15.06 -31.00
CA ALA A 67 8.03 -15.10 -30.42
C ALA A 67 8.03 -14.56 -28.95
N ARG A 68 7.30 -13.49 -28.67
CA ARG A 68 7.14 -12.96 -27.30
C ARG A 68 6.38 -13.94 -26.39
N ASN A 69 5.29 -14.52 -26.86
CA ASN A 69 4.52 -15.48 -26.07
C ASN A 69 5.33 -16.74 -25.73
N VAL A 70 6.12 -17.26 -26.69
CA VAL A 70 7.03 -18.40 -26.47
C VAL A 70 8.10 -18.05 -25.44
N ARG A 71 8.69 -16.85 -25.52
CA ARG A 71 9.69 -16.39 -24.55
C ARG A 71 9.11 -16.26 -23.13
N THR A 72 7.89 -15.74 -22.99
CA THR A 72 7.17 -15.67 -21.72
C THR A 72 6.90 -17.07 -21.15
N LEU A 73 6.38 -17.99 -21.98
CA LEU A 73 6.13 -19.36 -21.56
C LEU A 73 7.41 -20.09 -21.13
N MET A 74 8.53 -19.89 -21.83
CA MET A 74 9.83 -20.44 -21.45
C MET A 74 10.33 -19.88 -20.10
N ARG A 75 10.13 -18.57 -19.85
CA ARG A 75 10.46 -17.97 -18.55
C ARG A 75 9.63 -18.56 -17.43
N VAL A 76 8.30 -18.61 -17.59
CA VAL A 76 7.40 -19.23 -16.60
C VAL A 76 7.80 -20.68 -16.36
N ALA A 77 8.03 -21.47 -17.40
CA ALA A 77 8.48 -22.83 -17.25
C ALA A 77 9.83 -22.94 -16.50
N GLY A 78 10.76 -22.02 -16.74
CA GLY A 78 12.04 -21.95 -16.05
C GLY A 78 11.89 -21.60 -14.55
N ILE A 79 10.96 -20.71 -14.21
CA ILE A 79 10.65 -20.34 -12.81
C ILE A 79 10.01 -21.55 -12.11
N LEU A 80 8.99 -22.16 -12.73
CA LEU A 80 8.29 -23.31 -12.15
C LEU A 80 9.19 -24.56 -12.00
N ALA A 81 10.19 -24.71 -12.87
CA ALA A 81 11.18 -25.77 -12.73
C ALA A 81 12.17 -25.55 -11.57
N ARG A 82 12.46 -24.29 -11.23
CA ARG A 82 13.32 -23.90 -10.11
C ARG A 82 12.57 -23.85 -8.78
N GLU A 83 11.29 -23.53 -8.84
CA GLU A 83 10.40 -23.36 -7.69
C GLU A 83 9.09 -24.15 -7.91
N PRO A 84 9.11 -25.47 -7.76
CA PRO A 84 7.94 -26.33 -8.03
C PRO A 84 6.70 -25.97 -7.18
N ASP A 85 6.90 -25.41 -6.00
CA ASP A 85 5.82 -24.96 -5.10
C ASP A 85 4.97 -23.83 -5.70
N GLN A 86 5.52 -23.08 -6.66
CA GLN A 86 4.79 -22.04 -7.37
C GLN A 86 3.79 -22.56 -8.41
N ILE A 87 3.83 -23.84 -8.75
CA ILE A 87 2.94 -24.42 -9.77
C ILE A 87 1.49 -24.23 -9.36
N HIS A 88 1.16 -24.53 -8.11
CA HIS A 88 -0.21 -24.40 -7.61
C HIS A 88 -0.70 -22.96 -7.56
N ALA A 89 0.13 -22.04 -7.09
CA ALA A 89 -0.17 -20.61 -7.04
C ALA A 89 -0.36 -20.01 -8.45
N THR A 90 0.53 -20.34 -9.37
CA THR A 90 0.44 -19.94 -10.77
C THR A 90 -0.82 -20.47 -11.44
N TYR A 91 -1.13 -21.76 -11.24
CA TYR A 91 -2.35 -22.37 -11.76
C TYR A 91 -3.61 -21.66 -11.22
N ALA A 92 -3.70 -21.46 -9.91
CA ALA A 92 -4.82 -20.77 -9.28
C ALA A 92 -5.00 -19.34 -9.84
N SER A 93 -3.91 -18.57 -9.98
CA SER A 93 -3.92 -17.22 -10.54
C SER A 93 -4.38 -17.22 -12.00
N VAL A 94 -3.89 -18.15 -12.82
CA VAL A 94 -4.27 -18.28 -14.23
C VAL A 94 -5.75 -18.65 -14.38
N VAL A 95 -6.25 -19.57 -13.58
CA VAL A 95 -7.66 -20.00 -13.61
C VAL A 95 -8.58 -18.85 -13.21
N LYS A 96 -8.27 -18.13 -12.12
CA LYS A 96 -9.04 -16.95 -11.71
C LYS A 96 -9.03 -15.86 -12.78
N ALA A 97 -7.86 -15.56 -13.34
CA ALA A 97 -7.72 -14.56 -14.41
C ALA A 97 -8.48 -14.95 -15.69
N TRP A 98 -8.56 -16.24 -16.00
CA TRP A 98 -9.38 -16.75 -17.10
C TRP A 98 -10.88 -16.48 -16.90
N HIS A 99 -11.40 -16.71 -15.70
CA HIS A 99 -12.82 -16.48 -15.41
C HIS A 99 -13.21 -14.99 -15.48
N ILE A 100 -12.28 -14.06 -15.21
CA ILE A 100 -12.54 -12.61 -15.17
C ILE A 100 -12.36 -11.97 -16.56
N GLU A 101 -11.24 -12.21 -17.21
CA GLU A 101 -10.84 -11.54 -18.47
C GLU A 101 -10.59 -12.52 -19.62
N GLY A 102 -10.93 -13.79 -19.47
CA GLY A 102 -10.70 -14.82 -20.49
C GLY A 102 -9.23 -14.98 -20.83
N ILE A 103 -8.93 -15.15 -22.12
CA ILE A 103 -7.55 -15.37 -22.62
C ILE A 103 -6.62 -14.17 -22.33
N HIS A 104 -7.19 -12.96 -22.19
CA HIS A 104 -6.43 -11.74 -21.89
C HIS A 104 -5.92 -11.76 -20.45
N GLY A 105 -6.75 -12.15 -19.50
CA GLY A 105 -6.37 -12.34 -18.10
C GLY A 105 -5.30 -13.41 -17.91
N VAL A 106 -5.42 -14.55 -18.58
CA VAL A 106 -4.38 -15.60 -18.59
C VAL A 106 -3.03 -15.03 -19.04
N LYS A 107 -3.03 -14.25 -20.12
CA LYS A 107 -1.81 -13.63 -20.62
C LYS A 107 -1.20 -12.66 -19.60
N LYS A 108 -2.01 -11.83 -18.95
CA LYS A 108 -1.56 -10.91 -17.90
C LYS A 108 -0.95 -11.68 -16.73
N ALA A 109 -1.64 -12.72 -16.23
CA ALA A 109 -1.16 -13.54 -15.11
C ALA A 109 0.19 -14.22 -15.44
N LEU A 110 0.34 -14.80 -16.62
CA LEU A 110 1.59 -15.44 -17.04
C LEU A 110 2.75 -14.44 -17.21
N ILE A 111 2.47 -13.22 -17.71
CA ILE A 111 3.48 -12.17 -17.83
C ILE A 111 3.87 -11.67 -16.43
N ALA A 112 2.92 -11.51 -15.51
CA ALA A 112 3.19 -11.11 -14.15
C ALA A 112 4.10 -12.12 -13.42
N VAL A 113 3.84 -13.42 -13.58
CA VAL A 113 4.72 -14.49 -13.05
C VAL A 113 6.11 -14.42 -13.67
N ALA A 114 6.21 -14.15 -14.98
CA ALA A 114 7.50 -14.10 -15.69
C ALA A 114 8.38 -12.89 -15.31
N ASN A 115 7.76 -11.77 -14.92
CA ASN A 115 8.48 -10.52 -14.70
C ASN A 115 8.77 -10.25 -13.20
N GLY A 116 7.97 -10.81 -12.28
CA GLY A 116 8.10 -10.48 -10.85
C GLY A 116 8.02 -8.97 -10.56
N VAL A 117 8.49 -8.55 -9.41
CA VAL A 117 8.63 -7.12 -9.04
C VAL A 117 9.98 -6.52 -9.47
N ASP A 118 10.93 -7.34 -9.85
CA ASP A 118 12.27 -6.89 -10.24
C ASP A 118 12.28 -6.11 -11.57
N GLY A 119 11.14 -6.08 -12.27
CA GLY A 119 10.99 -5.30 -13.48
C GLY A 119 11.87 -5.75 -14.66
N GLN A 120 12.49 -6.93 -14.56
CA GLN A 120 13.30 -7.51 -15.63
C GLN A 120 12.44 -7.84 -16.85
N GLY A 121 12.28 -6.88 -17.73
CA GLY A 121 11.56 -7.01 -18.97
C GLY A 121 10.93 -5.71 -19.46
N ASN A 122 10.22 -5.78 -20.60
CA ASN A 122 9.56 -4.62 -21.23
C ASN A 122 8.51 -3.90 -20.34
N SER A 123 7.98 -4.56 -19.30
CA SER A 123 6.95 -3.97 -18.41
C SER A 123 7.54 -2.91 -17.50
N GLY A 124 8.70 -3.16 -16.88
CA GLY A 124 9.37 -2.18 -16.03
C GLY A 124 9.77 -0.92 -16.79
N ASN A 125 10.31 -1.07 -18.00
CA ASN A 125 10.68 0.07 -18.84
C ASN A 125 9.49 0.97 -19.21
N ARG A 126 8.26 0.46 -19.22
CA ARG A 126 7.07 1.27 -19.51
C ARG A 126 6.74 2.27 -18.42
N LEU A 127 7.03 1.94 -17.16
CA LEU A 127 6.79 2.84 -16.01
C LEU A 127 7.60 4.14 -16.10
N LEU A 128 8.69 4.15 -16.90
CA LEU A 128 9.58 5.30 -17.09
C LEU A 128 9.33 6.04 -18.42
N GLN A 129 8.36 5.60 -19.25
CA GLN A 129 8.18 6.13 -20.60
C GLN A 129 7.13 7.24 -20.66
N VAL A 130 7.54 8.48 -20.40
CA VAL A 130 6.74 9.66 -20.74
C VAL A 130 7.12 10.11 -22.17
N ASN A 131 6.25 9.79 -23.10
CA ASN A 131 6.44 10.21 -24.50
C ASN A 131 6.06 11.69 -24.71
N GLY A 132 6.53 12.27 -25.84
CA GLY A 132 6.30 13.69 -26.13
C GLY A 132 4.83 14.09 -26.30
N ARG A 133 3.91 13.14 -26.58
CA ARG A 133 2.46 13.39 -26.62
C ARG A 133 1.93 13.57 -25.20
N LEU A 134 2.22 12.64 -24.30
CA LEU A 134 1.82 12.72 -22.91
C LEU A 134 2.37 13.99 -22.24
N ALA A 135 3.65 14.31 -22.48
CA ALA A 135 4.26 15.54 -21.96
C ALA A 135 3.49 16.80 -22.39
N ARG A 136 3.07 16.90 -23.66
CA ARG A 136 2.27 18.04 -24.15
C ARG A 136 0.86 18.05 -23.52
N GLU A 137 0.23 16.89 -23.36
CA GLU A 137 -1.09 16.80 -22.72
C GLU A 137 -1.05 17.22 -21.24
N LEU A 138 0.00 16.86 -20.52
CA LEU A 138 0.23 17.28 -19.13
C LEU A 138 0.40 18.81 -19.06
N MET A 139 1.27 19.38 -19.88
CA MET A 139 1.53 20.83 -19.88
C MET A 139 0.31 21.63 -20.32
N ALA A 140 -0.50 21.15 -21.24
CA ALA A 140 -1.74 21.83 -21.62
C ALA A 140 -2.73 21.97 -20.46
N GLY A 141 -2.73 21.01 -19.51
CA GLY A 141 -3.54 21.06 -18.29
C GLY A 141 -3.19 22.23 -17.34
N THR A 142 -1.95 22.74 -17.38
CA THR A 142 -1.50 23.82 -16.47
C THR A 142 -2.16 25.16 -16.77
N SER A 143 -2.77 25.36 -17.93
CA SER A 143 -3.46 26.59 -18.31
C SER A 143 -4.70 26.87 -17.42
N SER A 144 -5.29 25.84 -16.84
CA SER A 144 -6.44 25.94 -15.92
C SER A 144 -6.06 26.06 -14.45
N TRP A 145 -4.77 26.01 -14.11
CA TRP A 145 -4.34 26.10 -12.73
C TRP A 145 -4.50 27.51 -12.17
N PRO A 146 -5.04 27.69 -10.96
CA PRO A 146 -5.21 29.00 -10.33
C PRO A 146 -3.88 29.64 -9.98
N THR A 147 -2.86 28.82 -9.68
CA THR A 147 -1.50 29.21 -9.35
C THR A 147 -0.49 28.29 -10.02
N LYS A 148 0.72 28.78 -10.18
CA LYS A 148 1.84 27.97 -10.66
C LYS A 148 2.88 27.90 -9.53
N PRO A 149 2.81 26.91 -8.65
CA PRO A 149 3.72 26.81 -7.51
C PRO A 149 5.16 26.69 -7.97
N LYS A 150 6.07 27.38 -7.30
CA LYS A 150 7.50 27.28 -7.54
C LYS A 150 8.09 26.17 -6.69
N ILE A 151 8.82 25.25 -7.32
CA ILE A 151 9.45 24.13 -6.65
C ILE A 151 10.96 24.35 -6.57
N SER A 152 11.51 24.44 -5.35
CA SER A 152 12.95 24.44 -5.11
C SER A 152 13.44 23.01 -4.98
N ILE A 153 14.45 22.64 -5.76
CA ILE A 153 15.10 21.33 -5.71
C ILE A 153 16.43 21.53 -4.99
N LEU A 154 16.64 20.86 -3.84
CA LEU A 154 17.88 20.94 -3.07
C LEU A 154 18.78 19.78 -3.47
N MET A 155 20.01 20.11 -3.88
CA MET A 155 21.00 19.13 -4.29
C MET A 155 22.32 19.37 -3.55
N PRO A 156 22.55 18.68 -2.40
CA PRO A 156 23.86 18.64 -1.78
C PRO A 156 24.80 17.85 -2.68
N THR A 157 26.06 18.28 -2.83
CA THR A 157 27.06 17.55 -3.60
C THR A 157 28.40 17.53 -2.87
N TYR A 158 29.12 16.42 -2.98
CA TYR A 158 30.47 16.27 -2.48
C TYR A 158 31.26 15.26 -3.32
N ASN A 159 32.33 15.72 -3.96
CA ASN A 159 33.26 14.91 -4.74
C ASN A 159 32.60 13.97 -5.78
N THR A 160 31.50 14.43 -6.38
CA THR A 160 30.73 13.67 -7.36
C THR A 160 31.48 13.61 -8.69
N PRO A 161 31.58 12.44 -9.35
CA PRO A 161 32.14 12.35 -10.70
C PRO A 161 31.41 13.33 -11.64
N ALA A 162 32.17 14.07 -12.43
CA ALA A 162 31.65 15.19 -13.22
C ALA A 162 30.58 14.77 -14.24
N ASP A 163 30.68 13.59 -14.84
CA ASP A 163 29.69 13.07 -15.77
C ASP A 163 28.39 12.66 -15.07
N VAL A 164 28.49 12.13 -13.86
CA VAL A 164 27.34 11.79 -13.02
C VAL A 164 26.59 13.06 -12.60
N LEU A 165 27.31 14.05 -12.08
CA LEU A 165 26.76 15.34 -11.66
C LEU A 165 26.10 16.07 -12.84
N ARG A 166 26.71 16.03 -14.05
CA ARG A 166 26.09 16.60 -15.27
C ARG A 166 24.76 15.93 -15.58
N ARG A 167 24.68 14.60 -15.55
CA ARG A 167 23.43 13.88 -15.83
C ARG A 167 22.35 14.22 -14.80
N ALA A 168 22.68 14.32 -13.53
CA ALA A 168 21.76 14.72 -12.50
C ALA A 168 21.18 16.14 -12.79
N ILE A 169 22.03 17.13 -13.01
CA ILE A 169 21.58 18.51 -13.29
C ILE A 169 20.81 18.60 -14.61
N GLU A 170 21.20 17.86 -15.64
CA GLU A 170 20.49 17.80 -16.93
C GLU A 170 19.10 17.17 -16.80
N SER A 171 18.90 16.20 -15.88
CA SER A 171 17.58 15.64 -15.61
C SER A 171 16.61 16.66 -15.03
N VAL A 172 17.13 17.59 -14.20
CA VAL A 172 16.36 18.73 -13.67
C VAL A 172 16.04 19.73 -14.80
N ARG A 173 17.01 20.04 -15.67
CA ARG A 173 16.78 20.94 -16.83
C ARG A 173 15.78 20.39 -17.82
N ALA A 174 15.69 19.05 -17.91
CA ALA A 174 14.77 18.35 -18.81
C ALA A 174 13.32 18.26 -18.27
N GLN A 175 13.03 18.83 -17.11
CA GLN A 175 11.68 18.82 -16.55
C GLN A 175 10.68 19.55 -17.45
N ILE A 176 9.51 18.95 -17.64
CA ILE A 176 8.45 19.54 -18.49
C ILE A 176 7.77 20.75 -17.85
N TYR A 177 7.73 20.83 -16.53
CA TYR A 177 7.26 22.00 -15.77
C TYR A 177 8.43 22.99 -15.59
N ASP A 178 8.22 24.26 -15.86
CA ASP A 178 9.27 25.26 -15.96
C ASP A 178 9.48 26.13 -14.72
N ASN A 179 8.50 26.19 -13.79
CA ASN A 179 8.59 27.02 -12.59
C ASN A 179 9.28 26.27 -11.42
N TRP A 180 10.55 26.01 -11.62
CA TRP A 180 11.44 25.42 -10.62
C TRP A 180 12.74 26.20 -10.47
N GLU A 181 13.45 25.95 -9.41
CA GLU A 181 14.85 26.33 -9.22
C GLU A 181 15.64 25.16 -8.66
N LEU A 182 16.89 25.05 -9.05
CA LEU A 182 17.86 24.09 -8.49
C LEU A 182 18.83 24.83 -7.58
N CYS A 183 18.85 24.46 -6.29
CA CYS A 183 19.74 24.98 -5.28
C CYS A 183 20.84 23.94 -5.00
N VAL A 184 22.00 24.13 -5.61
CA VAL A 184 23.17 23.25 -5.43
C VAL A 184 23.97 23.75 -4.23
N SER A 185 24.35 22.82 -3.34
CA SER A 185 25.28 23.12 -2.24
C SER A 185 26.49 22.19 -2.31
N ASP A 186 27.61 22.71 -2.75
CA ASP A 186 28.87 21.94 -2.73
C ASP A 186 29.49 22.00 -1.32
N ASP A 187 29.72 20.81 -0.75
CA ASP A 187 30.25 20.65 0.60
C ASP A 187 31.77 20.60 0.64
N CYS A 188 32.39 21.59 -0.05
CA CYS A 188 33.85 21.72 -0.16
C CYS A 188 34.50 20.54 -0.88
N SER A 189 34.03 20.21 -2.09
CA SER A 189 34.62 19.15 -2.91
C SER A 189 36.11 19.43 -3.17
N PRO A 190 36.97 18.45 -2.94
CA PRO A 190 38.40 18.59 -3.22
C PRO A 190 38.70 18.60 -4.73
N ASP A 191 37.86 17.95 -5.54
CA ASP A 191 37.99 17.93 -6.99
C ASP A 191 37.44 19.23 -7.60
N PRO A 192 38.29 20.08 -8.23
CA PRO A 192 37.88 21.33 -8.83
C PRO A 192 36.90 21.15 -10.02
N GLU A 193 36.82 19.96 -10.61
CA GLU A 193 35.92 19.68 -11.72
C GLU A 193 34.45 19.74 -11.27
N VAL A 194 34.14 19.35 -10.03
CA VAL A 194 32.79 19.49 -9.45
C VAL A 194 32.32 20.95 -9.52
N ARG A 195 33.15 21.86 -9.02
CA ARG A 195 32.84 23.31 -9.06
C ARG A 195 32.73 23.85 -10.48
N GLN A 196 33.62 23.41 -11.39
CA GLN A 196 33.58 23.82 -12.79
C GLN A 196 32.25 23.42 -13.47
N VAL A 197 31.78 22.20 -13.20
CA VAL A 197 30.48 21.72 -13.69
C VAL A 197 29.35 22.58 -13.16
N VAL A 198 29.27 22.78 -11.84
CA VAL A 198 28.22 23.59 -11.19
C VAL A 198 28.23 25.01 -11.73
N ASP A 199 29.38 25.69 -11.75
CA ASP A 199 29.52 27.07 -12.26
C ASP A 199 29.15 27.19 -13.72
N GLY A 200 29.41 26.14 -14.55
CA GLY A 200 28.98 26.06 -15.94
C GLY A 200 27.46 26.12 -16.09
N PHE A 201 26.75 25.35 -15.27
CA PHE A 201 25.30 25.34 -15.27
C PHE A 201 24.68 26.63 -14.70
N VAL A 202 25.22 27.19 -13.62
CA VAL A 202 24.80 28.49 -13.03
C VAL A 202 24.90 29.61 -14.06
N ARG A 203 25.97 29.65 -14.89
CA ARG A 203 26.10 30.64 -15.97
C ARG A 203 25.12 30.40 -17.11
N SER A 204 24.74 29.16 -17.40
CA SER A 204 23.89 28.81 -18.55
C SER A 204 22.39 28.85 -18.27
N ASP A 205 21.95 28.70 -17.01
CA ASP A 205 20.54 28.66 -16.62
C ASP A 205 20.32 29.44 -15.30
N LYS A 206 19.58 30.54 -15.37
CA LYS A 206 19.31 31.40 -14.21
C LYS A 206 18.47 30.78 -13.11
N ARG A 207 17.84 29.63 -13.38
CA ARG A 207 17.08 28.87 -12.38
C ARG A 207 18.00 28.03 -11.50
N ILE A 208 19.27 27.89 -11.86
CA ILE A 208 20.27 27.14 -11.10
C ILE A 208 21.07 28.11 -10.25
N LYS A 209 21.12 27.86 -8.95
CA LYS A 209 21.86 28.62 -7.95
C LYS A 209 22.85 27.71 -7.26
N ALA A 210 23.98 28.24 -6.82
CA ALA A 210 24.96 27.48 -6.05
C ALA A 210 25.44 28.23 -4.83
N VAL A 211 25.77 27.47 -3.80
CA VAL A 211 26.46 27.91 -2.59
C VAL A 211 27.57 26.90 -2.25
N TYR A 212 28.69 27.39 -1.77
CA TYR A 212 29.88 26.58 -1.54
C TYR A 212 30.24 26.59 -0.07
N GLY A 213 30.43 25.40 0.51
CA GLY A 213 30.96 25.22 1.86
C GLY A 213 32.45 25.57 1.94
N GLU A 214 32.89 26.04 3.10
CA GLU A 214 34.30 26.28 3.37
C GLU A 214 35.06 25.02 3.82
N ARG A 215 34.29 24.01 4.29
CA ARG A 215 34.73 22.69 4.72
C ARG A 215 33.65 21.66 4.50
N ASN A 216 34.02 20.37 4.51
CA ASN A 216 33.03 19.29 4.48
C ASN A 216 32.34 19.21 5.86
N GLU A 217 31.04 19.46 5.88
CA GLU A 217 30.19 19.44 7.08
C GLU A 217 29.14 18.32 7.02
N GLY A 218 29.09 17.56 5.91
CA GLY A 218 28.18 16.45 5.69
C GLY A 218 26.88 16.84 5.01
N VAL A 219 26.15 15.82 4.55
CA VAL A 219 24.96 15.97 3.70
C VAL A 219 23.86 16.82 4.35
N SER A 220 23.61 16.70 5.66
CA SER A 220 22.61 17.49 6.38
C SER A 220 22.91 18.98 6.35
N ALA A 221 24.17 19.36 6.64
CA ALA A 221 24.60 20.75 6.62
C ALA A 221 24.56 21.33 5.19
N ALA A 222 25.03 20.56 4.21
CA ALA A 222 24.97 20.96 2.81
C ALA A 222 23.52 21.16 2.31
N THR A 223 22.61 20.25 2.65
CA THR A 223 21.19 20.37 2.30
C THR A 223 20.56 21.59 2.97
N ASN A 224 20.84 21.84 4.25
CA ASN A 224 20.35 23.03 4.95
C ASN A 224 20.91 24.33 4.37
N ARG A 225 22.15 24.32 3.87
CA ARG A 225 22.76 25.45 3.17
C ARG A 225 22.05 25.72 1.83
N ALA A 226 21.69 24.65 1.09
CA ALA A 226 20.86 24.76 -0.11
C ALA A 226 19.45 25.29 0.20
N LEU A 227 18.84 24.85 1.31
CA LEU A 227 17.55 25.35 1.80
C LEU A 227 17.60 26.87 2.09
N GLY A 228 18.73 27.38 2.57
CA GLY A 228 18.95 28.79 2.86
C GLY A 228 18.82 29.73 1.63
N ILE A 229 19.08 29.21 0.42
CA ILE A 229 18.95 29.95 -0.84
C ILE A 229 17.67 29.62 -1.63
N ALA A 230 16.87 28.67 -1.14
CA ALA A 230 15.61 28.25 -1.76
C ALA A 230 14.49 29.26 -1.55
N THR A 231 13.74 29.57 -2.61
CA THR A 231 12.65 30.57 -2.60
C THR A 231 11.31 30.02 -3.08
N GLY A 232 11.21 28.71 -3.33
CA GLY A 232 9.99 28.07 -3.80
C GLY A 232 8.95 27.89 -2.71
N ASP A 233 7.73 27.63 -3.14
CA ASP A 233 6.59 27.30 -2.28
C ASP A 233 6.73 25.89 -1.67
N PHE A 234 7.34 24.98 -2.44
CA PHE A 234 7.68 23.64 -2.05
C PHE A 234 9.15 23.36 -2.27
N VAL A 235 9.68 22.43 -1.48
CA VAL A 235 11.08 22.03 -1.49
C VAL A 235 11.17 20.52 -1.69
N ALA A 236 11.84 20.10 -2.74
CA ALA A 236 12.11 18.68 -3.04
C ALA A 236 13.57 18.36 -2.76
N LEU A 237 13.84 17.18 -2.18
CA LEU A 237 15.20 16.67 -1.98
C LEU A 237 15.64 15.86 -3.19
N PHE A 238 16.89 16.05 -3.62
CA PHE A 238 17.43 15.37 -4.80
C PHE A 238 18.93 15.10 -4.62
N ASP A 239 19.31 13.84 -4.75
CA ASP A 239 20.71 13.44 -4.62
C ASP A 239 21.50 13.72 -5.90
N HIS A 240 22.78 14.08 -5.72
CA HIS A 240 23.65 14.56 -6.79
C HIS A 240 24.09 13.50 -7.81
N ASP A 241 23.81 12.22 -7.53
CA ASP A 241 24.18 11.07 -8.37
C ASP A 241 22.95 10.34 -8.96
N ASP A 242 21.75 10.86 -8.73
CA ASP A 242 20.47 10.29 -9.18
C ASP A 242 19.88 11.01 -10.40
N ILE A 243 18.72 10.55 -10.85
CA ILE A 243 18.05 11.08 -12.05
C ILE A 243 16.56 11.30 -11.77
N LEU A 244 16.02 12.46 -12.14
CA LEU A 244 14.59 12.74 -12.12
C LEU A 244 13.93 12.34 -13.44
N GLU A 245 12.73 11.74 -13.35
CA GLU A 245 11.88 11.57 -14.50
C GLU A 245 11.33 12.93 -14.99
N LYS A 246 11.12 13.06 -16.31
CA LYS A 246 10.78 14.36 -16.94
C LYS A 246 9.52 15.01 -16.38
N GLN A 247 8.58 14.26 -15.85
CA GLN A 247 7.33 14.73 -15.28
C GLN A 247 7.38 14.94 -13.76
N ALA A 248 8.51 14.70 -13.10
CA ALA A 248 8.60 14.68 -11.64
C ALA A 248 8.12 16.00 -11.03
N ILE A 249 8.68 17.13 -11.47
CA ILE A 249 8.32 18.45 -10.92
C ILE A 249 6.90 18.86 -11.34
N PHE A 250 6.44 18.46 -12.54
CA PHE A 250 5.05 18.65 -12.94
C PHE A 250 4.09 17.94 -11.97
N ARG A 251 4.34 16.68 -11.64
CA ARG A 251 3.48 15.89 -10.74
C ARG A 251 3.44 16.46 -9.33
N ILE A 252 4.57 16.94 -8.81
CA ILE A 252 4.61 17.66 -7.53
C ILE A 252 3.76 18.95 -7.61
N ALA A 253 3.95 19.77 -8.63
CA ALA A 253 3.19 21.01 -8.81
C ALA A 253 1.68 20.73 -8.98
N GLU A 254 1.32 19.67 -9.73
CA GLU A 254 -0.07 19.21 -9.89
C GLU A 254 -0.70 18.81 -8.55
N ALA A 255 0.03 18.05 -7.71
CA ALA A 255 -0.41 17.69 -6.37
C ALA A 255 -0.59 18.90 -5.46
N VAL A 256 0.33 19.88 -5.52
CA VAL A 256 0.22 21.13 -4.77
C VAL A 256 -1.05 21.89 -5.14
N VAL A 257 -1.33 22.03 -6.43
CA VAL A 257 -2.51 22.78 -6.90
C VAL A 257 -3.82 22.08 -6.56
N ALA A 258 -3.86 20.77 -6.66
CA ALA A 258 -5.09 20.00 -6.52
C ALA A 258 -5.43 19.67 -5.05
N ASP A 259 -4.41 19.35 -4.26
CA ASP A 259 -4.60 18.74 -2.93
C ASP A 259 -4.10 19.63 -1.79
N ASP A 260 -3.30 20.67 -2.06
CA ASP A 260 -2.68 21.56 -1.07
C ASP A 260 -2.01 20.78 0.10
N PRO A 261 -1.03 19.91 -0.19
CA PRO A 261 -0.39 19.05 0.80
C PRO A 261 0.65 19.79 1.64
N ASP A 262 1.05 19.20 2.77
CA ASP A 262 2.24 19.60 3.52
C ASP A 262 3.46 18.75 3.17
N PHE A 263 3.22 17.46 2.85
CA PHE A 263 4.24 16.50 2.50
C PHE A 263 3.79 15.64 1.31
N ILE A 264 4.70 15.41 0.37
CA ILE A 264 4.48 14.61 -0.85
C ILE A 264 5.58 13.57 -0.94
N TYR A 265 5.23 12.35 -1.37
CA TYR A 265 6.19 11.35 -1.79
C TYR A 265 5.71 10.59 -3.03
N SER A 266 6.64 9.97 -3.74
CA SER A 266 6.35 9.22 -4.97
C SER A 266 6.97 7.83 -4.94
N ASP A 267 6.79 7.09 -6.05
CA ASP A 267 7.50 5.85 -6.33
C ASP A 267 8.87 6.11 -6.96
N GLU A 268 9.74 5.11 -6.91
CA GLU A 268 11.07 5.18 -7.51
C GLU A 268 11.45 3.91 -8.26
N ALA A 269 12.37 4.04 -9.20
CA ALA A 269 13.09 2.94 -9.82
C ALA A 269 14.49 2.82 -9.17
N ILE A 270 14.91 1.60 -8.90
CA ILE A 270 16.27 1.28 -8.49
C ILE A 270 17.04 0.93 -9.75
N VAL A 271 18.12 1.67 -10.02
CA VAL A 271 18.91 1.49 -11.23
C VAL A 271 20.38 1.19 -10.91
N ALA A 272 21.07 0.53 -11.83
CA ALA A 272 22.49 0.27 -11.71
C ALA A 272 23.33 1.56 -11.77
N ALA A 273 24.64 1.45 -11.57
CA ALA A 273 25.56 2.59 -11.55
C ALA A 273 25.58 3.40 -12.89
N ASP A 274 25.18 2.81 -14.02
CA ASP A 274 25.04 3.51 -15.29
C ASP A 274 23.79 4.44 -15.35
N GLY A 275 22.84 4.28 -14.43
CA GLY A 275 21.58 5.02 -14.38
C GLY A 275 20.53 4.57 -15.39
N GLU A 276 20.77 3.50 -16.13
CA GLU A 276 19.92 3.01 -17.22
C GLU A 276 19.34 1.61 -16.96
N GLU A 277 20.16 0.68 -16.45
CA GLU A 277 19.70 -0.68 -16.14
C GLU A 277 18.80 -0.67 -14.91
N ILE A 278 17.54 -1.13 -15.07
CA ILE A 278 16.57 -1.22 -13.98
C ILE A 278 16.82 -2.50 -13.19
N LEU A 279 17.10 -2.36 -11.92
CA LEU A 279 17.28 -3.46 -10.96
C LEU A 279 15.99 -3.78 -10.22
N GLY A 280 15.09 -2.79 -10.03
CA GLY A 280 13.82 -2.97 -9.34
C GLY A 280 13.04 -1.67 -9.23
N PHE A 281 11.94 -1.73 -8.50
CA PHE A 281 11.09 -0.57 -8.21
C PHE A 281 10.67 -0.58 -6.75
N ALA A 282 10.51 0.60 -6.15
CA ALA A 282 9.80 0.81 -4.91
C ALA A 282 8.46 1.49 -5.22
N LEU A 283 7.42 0.66 -5.43
CA LEU A 283 6.04 1.06 -5.69
C LEU A 283 5.27 1.09 -4.36
N ARG A 284 5.11 2.28 -3.82
CA ARG A 284 4.66 2.51 -2.44
C ARG A 284 3.14 2.45 -2.29
N PRO A 285 2.63 2.10 -1.10
CA PRO A 285 1.22 2.28 -0.77
C PRO A 285 0.92 3.74 -0.38
N GLN A 286 -0.37 4.04 -0.15
CA GLN A 286 -0.79 5.22 0.60
C GLN A 286 -0.03 5.31 1.94
N PHE A 287 0.09 6.52 2.49
CA PHE A 287 0.75 6.71 3.78
C PHE A 287 0.17 5.80 4.87
N SER A 288 1.07 5.12 5.56
CA SER A 288 0.84 4.16 6.62
C SER A 288 1.84 4.42 7.73
N LEU A 289 1.36 4.86 8.90
CA LEU A 289 2.22 5.25 10.01
C LEU A 289 2.89 4.03 10.64
N GLU A 290 2.17 2.93 10.83
CA GLU A 290 2.75 1.72 11.42
C GLU A 290 3.77 1.07 10.47
N TYR A 291 3.56 1.19 9.17
CA TYR A 291 4.55 0.78 8.20
C TYR A 291 5.80 1.66 8.25
N LEU A 292 5.63 2.99 8.33
CA LEU A 292 6.76 3.92 8.46
C LEU A 292 7.56 3.68 9.75
N ARG A 293 6.89 3.33 10.85
CA ARG A 293 7.53 2.92 12.11
C ARG A 293 8.25 1.59 12.01
N SER A 294 7.78 0.68 11.17
CA SER A 294 8.38 -0.64 10.97
C SER A 294 9.49 -0.64 9.92
N HIS A 295 9.49 0.31 8.99
CA HIS A 295 10.44 0.39 7.88
C HIS A 295 10.44 1.80 7.27
N PRO A 296 11.59 2.42 7.01
CA PRO A 296 11.68 3.69 6.30
C PRO A 296 11.35 3.53 4.81
N TYR A 297 10.11 3.19 4.48
CA TYR A 297 9.68 2.89 3.12
C TYR A 297 9.52 4.14 2.24
N ILE A 298 9.44 5.32 2.83
CA ILE A 298 9.42 6.60 2.10
C ILE A 298 10.86 7.11 2.05
N VAL A 299 11.42 7.28 0.84
CA VAL A 299 12.81 7.76 0.64
C VAL A 299 12.85 8.79 -0.49
N HIS A 300 12.70 8.41 -1.75
CA HIS A 300 12.73 9.28 -2.93
C HIS A 300 11.45 9.08 -3.78
N MET A 301 10.95 10.07 -4.50
CA MET A 301 11.19 11.47 -4.32
C MET A 301 10.28 12.02 -3.23
N ILE A 302 10.81 12.92 -2.38
CA ILE A 302 10.03 13.57 -1.34
C ILE A 302 10.04 15.10 -1.55
N ALA A 303 8.91 15.73 -1.24
CA ALA A 303 8.78 17.19 -1.28
C ALA A 303 7.93 17.68 -0.10
N PHE A 304 8.31 18.83 0.43
CA PHE A 304 7.71 19.44 1.60
C PHE A 304 7.21 20.84 1.26
N ARG A 305 6.13 21.27 1.90
CA ARG A 305 5.80 22.68 1.96
C ARG A 305 6.99 23.44 2.56
N ALA A 306 7.44 24.51 1.91
CA ALA A 306 8.66 25.22 2.31
C ALA A 306 8.57 25.79 3.74
N THR A 307 7.39 26.23 4.18
CA THR A 307 7.16 26.70 5.55
C THR A 307 7.33 25.58 6.56
N LEU A 308 6.73 24.40 6.30
CA LEU A 308 6.89 23.22 7.17
C LEU A 308 8.36 22.85 7.34
N LEU A 309 9.10 22.74 6.23
CA LEU A 309 10.52 22.34 6.29
C LEU A 309 11.38 23.35 7.09
N ARG A 310 11.09 24.65 6.96
CA ARG A 310 11.77 25.69 7.74
C ARG A 310 11.39 25.67 9.22
N GLU A 311 10.13 25.43 9.54
CA GLU A 311 9.64 25.26 10.93
C GLU A 311 10.27 24.05 11.63
N LEU A 312 10.54 22.98 10.87
CA LEU A 312 11.27 21.83 11.35
C LEU A 312 12.78 22.07 11.55
N GLY A 313 13.31 23.20 11.06
CA GLY A 313 14.74 23.53 11.10
C GLY A 313 15.58 22.78 10.07
N GLY A 314 14.97 22.17 9.05
CA GLY A 314 15.65 21.34 8.05
C GLY A 314 16.10 19.99 8.60
N LEU A 315 17.21 19.45 8.05
CA LEU A 315 17.83 18.19 8.48
C LEU A 315 18.63 18.39 9.77
N ASP A 316 18.65 17.38 10.62
CA ASP A 316 19.49 17.38 11.83
C ASP A 316 20.97 17.15 11.45
N VAL A 317 21.80 18.17 11.70
CA VAL A 317 23.23 18.12 11.37
C VAL A 317 24.05 17.20 12.29
N SER A 318 23.48 16.77 13.41
CA SER A 318 24.11 15.79 14.29
C SER A 318 24.04 14.35 13.74
N LEU A 319 23.12 14.11 12.80
CA LEU A 319 22.93 12.82 12.16
C LEU A 319 23.80 12.70 10.90
N SER A 320 24.68 11.74 10.91
CA SER A 320 25.55 11.40 9.76
C SER A 320 24.98 10.28 8.88
N ILE A 321 23.87 9.67 9.29
CA ILE A 321 23.18 8.58 8.59
C ILE A 321 21.71 8.56 9.03
N SER A 322 20.79 8.13 8.16
CA SER A 322 19.33 8.09 8.40
C SER A 322 18.70 9.47 8.70
N GLN A 323 19.34 10.56 8.29
CA GLN A 323 18.87 11.94 8.48
C GLN A 323 17.55 12.23 7.72
N ASP A 324 17.34 11.56 6.61
CA ASP A 324 16.12 11.56 5.82
C ASP A 324 14.94 10.92 6.59
N TYR A 325 15.19 9.80 7.23
CA TYR A 325 14.18 9.12 8.06
C TYR A 325 13.75 9.98 9.26
N ASP A 326 14.69 10.65 9.93
CA ASP A 326 14.37 11.60 11.00
C ASP A 326 13.52 12.77 10.48
N LEU A 327 13.92 13.36 9.34
CA LEU A 327 13.18 14.47 8.74
C LEU A 327 11.75 14.05 8.37
N ILE A 328 11.58 12.88 7.76
CA ILE A 328 10.26 12.36 7.37
C ILE A 328 9.38 12.16 8.62
N LEU A 329 9.90 11.53 9.68
CA LEU A 329 9.15 11.33 10.92
C LEU A 329 8.77 12.68 11.57
N ARG A 330 9.67 13.66 11.63
CA ARG A 330 9.35 15.02 12.11
C ARG A 330 8.34 15.73 11.23
N ALA A 331 8.39 15.51 9.92
CA ALA A 331 7.43 16.07 9.00
C ALA A 331 6.03 15.50 9.18
N VAL A 332 5.90 14.18 9.29
CA VAL A 332 4.58 13.53 9.49
C VAL A 332 3.98 13.81 10.87
N GLU A 333 4.80 14.18 11.87
CA GLU A 333 4.33 14.65 13.18
C GLU A 333 3.62 16.01 13.14
N ARG A 334 3.84 16.80 12.08
CA ARG A 334 3.35 18.17 11.92
C ARG A 334 2.46 18.38 10.69
N ALA A 335 2.62 17.52 9.67
CA ALA A 335 1.84 17.58 8.45
C ALA A 335 0.36 17.31 8.76
N LYS A 336 -0.52 18.11 8.17
CA LYS A 336 -1.97 17.86 8.18
C LYS A 336 -2.40 17.04 6.98
N LYS A 337 -1.71 17.16 5.87
CA LYS A 337 -2.05 16.46 4.64
C LYS A 337 -0.82 15.89 3.95
N ILE A 338 -0.84 14.59 3.73
CA ILE A 338 0.19 13.83 3.04
C ILE A 338 -0.36 13.31 1.72
N VAL A 339 0.40 13.46 0.65
CA VAL A 339 0.02 12.98 -0.68
C VAL A 339 1.06 12.00 -1.21
N HIS A 340 0.60 10.81 -1.58
CA HIS A 340 1.37 9.86 -2.37
C HIS A 340 1.03 10.03 -3.85
N ILE A 341 2.04 10.18 -4.68
CA ILE A 341 1.94 10.14 -6.15
C ILE A 341 2.37 8.74 -6.60
N PRO A 342 1.44 7.84 -6.94
CA PRO A 342 1.78 6.46 -7.32
C PRO A 342 2.28 6.39 -8.76
N GLU A 343 3.36 7.10 -9.03
CA GLU A 343 4.08 7.13 -10.30
C GLU A 343 5.58 7.20 -10.01
N VAL A 344 6.38 6.50 -10.82
CA VAL A 344 7.85 6.53 -10.70
C VAL A 344 8.36 7.87 -11.19
N LEU A 345 8.86 8.69 -10.27
CA LEU A 345 9.36 10.03 -10.55
C LEU A 345 10.88 10.17 -10.37
N TYR A 346 11.51 9.16 -9.81
CA TYR A 346 12.89 9.18 -9.38
C TYR A 346 13.61 7.89 -9.77
N ARG A 347 14.87 7.96 -10.20
CA ARG A 347 15.78 6.83 -10.41
C ARG A 347 16.88 6.90 -9.38
N TRP A 348 16.78 6.02 -8.40
CA TRP A 348 17.82 5.85 -7.39
C TRP A 348 18.94 4.97 -7.93
N ARG A 349 20.13 5.54 -8.04
CA ARG A 349 21.31 4.83 -8.51
C ARG A 349 21.99 4.11 -7.35
N THR A 350 22.00 2.78 -7.40
CA THR A 350 22.67 1.97 -6.38
C THR A 350 24.09 1.65 -6.80
N GLN A 351 25.00 1.72 -5.82
CA GLN A 351 26.38 1.29 -5.96
C GLN A 351 26.69 0.27 -4.86
N PRO A 352 27.49 -0.80 -5.16
CA PRO A 352 27.87 -1.81 -4.16
C PRO A 352 28.56 -1.22 -2.92
N ASP A 353 29.24 -0.09 -3.09
CA ASP A 353 30.00 0.61 -2.05
C ASP A 353 29.24 1.74 -1.37
N SER A 354 27.93 1.85 -1.56
CA SER A 354 27.12 2.89 -0.90
C SER A 354 27.26 2.79 0.64
N ALA A 355 27.31 3.94 1.31
CA ALA A 355 27.54 4.04 2.76
C ALA A 355 26.53 3.22 3.60
N GLY A 356 25.31 3.05 3.11
CA GLY A 356 24.26 2.24 3.74
C GLY A 356 24.58 0.75 3.78
N HIS A 357 25.21 0.21 2.73
CA HIS A 357 25.57 -1.22 2.66
C HIS A 357 26.77 -1.58 3.53
N GLN A 358 27.75 -0.65 3.70
CA GLN A 358 28.96 -0.90 4.48
C GLN A 358 28.78 -0.71 5.99
N ARG A 359 27.71 -0.04 6.45
CA ARG A 359 27.51 0.39 7.84
C ARG A 359 26.17 -0.06 8.42
N LYS A 360 25.72 -1.27 8.08
CA LYS A 360 24.40 -1.80 8.46
C LYS A 360 24.08 -1.64 9.94
N ASP A 361 25.01 -1.96 10.83
CA ASP A 361 24.79 -1.85 12.28
C ASP A 361 24.57 -0.40 12.73
N ARG A 362 25.30 0.55 12.12
CA ARG A 362 25.10 1.99 12.42
C ARG A 362 23.78 2.51 11.89
N VAL A 363 23.34 2.06 10.71
CA VAL A 363 22.01 2.40 10.16
C VAL A 363 20.93 1.90 11.11
N MET A 364 21.00 0.64 11.52
CA MET A 364 20.03 0.03 12.44
C MET A 364 19.95 0.79 13.76
N GLU A 365 21.08 1.08 14.40
CA GLU A 365 21.12 1.78 15.68
C GLU A 365 20.65 3.24 15.55
N SER A 366 21.12 3.97 14.54
CA SER A 366 20.67 5.35 14.28
C SER A 366 19.16 5.41 14.03
N SER A 367 18.63 4.55 13.18
CA SER A 367 17.17 4.51 12.88
C SER A 367 16.34 4.11 14.11
N ARG A 368 16.85 3.20 14.96
CA ARG A 368 16.20 2.84 16.22
C ARG A 368 16.13 4.02 17.19
N GLN A 369 17.23 4.80 17.32
CA GLN A 369 17.26 6.01 18.14
C GLN A 369 16.32 7.10 17.59
N ILE A 370 16.26 7.27 16.28
CA ILE A 370 15.32 8.19 15.60
C ILE A 370 13.88 7.78 15.90
N LEU A 371 13.55 6.48 15.84
CA LEU A 371 12.23 5.97 16.20
C LEU A 371 11.89 6.20 17.68
N ALA A 372 12.84 5.95 18.59
CA ALA A 372 12.64 6.23 20.01
C ALA A 372 12.37 7.73 20.26
N ALA A 373 13.10 8.61 19.57
CA ALA A 373 12.87 10.06 19.62
C ALA A 373 11.49 10.44 19.06
N HIS A 374 11.06 9.81 17.94
CA HIS A 374 9.72 9.98 17.37
C HIS A 374 8.62 9.58 18.36
N LEU A 375 8.72 8.41 18.98
CA LEU A 375 7.76 7.95 19.98
C LEU A 375 7.68 8.93 21.17
N ALA A 376 8.82 9.43 21.63
CA ALA A 376 8.88 10.42 22.71
C ALA A 376 8.23 11.76 22.30
N ARG A 377 8.51 12.30 21.12
CA ARG A 377 7.92 13.57 20.61
C ARG A 377 6.40 13.47 20.45
N THR A 378 5.92 12.32 19.97
CA THR A 378 4.47 12.07 19.78
C THR A 378 3.79 11.61 21.08
N ARG A 379 4.52 11.48 22.18
CA ARG A 379 4.01 10.95 23.46
C ARG A 379 3.32 9.59 23.28
N THR A 380 3.82 8.77 22.34
CA THR A 380 3.34 7.42 22.11
C THR A 380 4.14 6.47 23.01
N PRO A 381 3.53 5.87 24.03
CA PRO A 381 4.23 4.87 24.83
C PRO A 381 4.66 3.70 23.95
N GLY A 382 5.93 3.34 23.97
CA GLY A 382 6.44 2.23 23.18
C GLY A 382 7.95 2.15 23.15
N GLU A 383 8.46 1.02 22.66
CA GLU A 383 9.87 0.74 22.52
C GLU A 383 10.16 0.31 21.08
N ALA A 384 11.19 0.91 20.47
CA ALA A 384 11.67 0.53 19.15
C ALA A 384 12.75 -0.54 19.25
N LEU A 385 12.47 -1.73 18.74
CA LEU A 385 13.38 -2.87 18.69
C LEU A 385 13.87 -3.11 17.26
N ALA A 386 14.98 -3.85 17.12
CA ALA A 386 15.39 -4.34 15.81
C ALA A 386 14.37 -5.37 15.31
N GLY A 387 13.98 -5.26 14.05
CA GLY A 387 13.13 -6.21 13.37
C GLY A 387 13.90 -7.43 12.83
N PRO A 388 13.23 -8.31 12.11
CA PRO A 388 13.80 -9.57 11.65
C PRO A 388 14.78 -9.45 10.48
N ALA A 389 14.93 -8.27 9.88
CA ALA A 389 15.82 -8.03 8.75
C ALA A 389 16.44 -6.63 8.81
N PHE A 390 17.45 -6.37 7.97
CA PHE A 390 18.11 -5.07 7.89
C PHE A 390 17.13 -3.97 7.51
N ASN A 391 17.15 -2.87 8.29
CA ASN A 391 16.32 -1.68 8.15
C ASN A 391 14.82 -1.93 8.41
N PHE A 392 14.51 -3.00 9.15
CA PHE A 392 13.17 -3.26 9.68
C PHE A 392 13.19 -3.16 11.20
N PHE A 393 12.08 -2.68 11.77
CA PHE A 393 11.92 -2.41 13.20
C PHE A 393 10.61 -2.97 13.71
N ASP A 394 10.61 -3.34 14.98
CA ASP A 394 9.42 -3.78 15.70
C ASP A 394 9.12 -2.78 16.82
N ILE A 395 7.95 -2.14 16.78
CA ILE A 395 7.51 -1.27 17.84
C ILE A 395 6.63 -2.05 18.81
N ARG A 396 7.06 -2.11 20.07
CA ARG A 396 6.29 -2.71 21.16
C ARG A 396 5.51 -1.61 21.89
N TYR A 397 4.22 -1.81 22.04
CA TYR A 397 3.36 -0.90 22.78
C TYR A 397 2.90 -1.54 24.09
N PRO A 398 3.06 -0.88 25.27
CA PRO A 398 2.57 -1.42 26.51
C PRO A 398 1.05 -1.56 26.46
N LEU A 399 0.55 -2.69 26.93
CA LEU A 399 -0.89 -2.92 27.02
C LEU A 399 -1.51 -2.06 28.12
N GLN A 400 -2.65 -1.48 27.84
CA GLN A 400 -3.43 -0.73 28.82
C GLN A 400 -4.09 -1.70 29.80
N PRO A 401 -4.26 -1.30 31.07
CA PRO A 401 -5.01 -2.12 32.03
C PRO A 401 -6.48 -2.21 31.64
N GLY A 402 -7.11 -3.34 31.98
CA GLY A 402 -8.54 -3.56 31.77
C GLY A 402 -8.94 -4.07 30.38
N LEU A 403 -7.97 -4.37 29.50
CA LEU A 403 -8.27 -5.04 28.24
C LEU A 403 -8.80 -6.45 28.51
N LYS A 404 -9.93 -6.79 27.88
CA LYS A 404 -10.51 -8.14 27.87
C LYS A 404 -11.08 -8.45 26.50
N VAL A 405 -10.82 -9.65 25.99
CA VAL A 405 -11.21 -10.11 24.67
C VAL A 405 -12.27 -11.19 24.75
N ALA A 406 -13.37 -11.03 24.02
CA ALA A 406 -14.31 -12.12 23.74
C ALA A 406 -13.89 -12.80 22.44
N ILE A 407 -13.45 -14.07 22.51
CA ILE A 407 -13.01 -14.85 21.36
C ILE A 407 -14.21 -15.66 20.85
N VAL A 408 -14.79 -15.24 19.73
CA VAL A 408 -15.99 -15.82 19.11
C VAL A 408 -15.58 -16.88 18.11
N ILE A 409 -15.98 -18.13 18.33
CA ILE A 409 -15.61 -19.28 17.48
C ILE A 409 -16.89 -19.99 17.02
N PRO A 410 -17.41 -19.69 15.82
CA PRO A 410 -18.53 -20.41 15.25
C PRO A 410 -18.08 -21.79 14.73
N THR A 411 -18.89 -22.81 14.99
CA THR A 411 -18.60 -24.18 14.56
C THR A 411 -19.84 -24.99 14.27
N LYS A 412 -19.67 -26.02 13.45
CA LYS A 412 -20.65 -27.13 13.30
C LYS A 412 -19.89 -28.43 13.20
N ASN A 413 -20.11 -29.33 14.19
CA ASN A 413 -19.31 -30.57 14.28
C ASN A 413 -17.80 -30.30 14.42
N HIS A 414 -16.93 -31.18 13.88
CA HIS A 414 -15.47 -30.99 13.88
C HIS A 414 -14.83 -30.83 15.27
N GLY A 415 -15.33 -31.57 16.28
CA GLY A 415 -14.90 -31.45 17.67
C GLY A 415 -13.38 -31.55 17.88
N ALA A 416 -12.69 -32.41 17.14
CA ALA A 416 -11.23 -32.55 17.22
C ALA A 416 -10.50 -31.27 16.79
N LEU A 417 -11.00 -30.60 15.73
CA LEU A 417 -10.42 -29.34 15.21
C LEU A 417 -10.68 -28.19 16.16
N VAL A 418 -11.92 -28.08 16.66
CA VAL A 418 -12.29 -27.09 17.70
C VAL A 418 -11.44 -27.29 18.97
N ARG A 419 -11.18 -28.53 19.37
CA ARG A 419 -10.31 -28.86 20.52
C ARG A 419 -8.90 -28.31 20.28
N GLN A 420 -8.31 -28.62 19.11
CA GLN A 420 -6.98 -28.11 18.77
C GLN A 420 -6.93 -26.57 18.79
N CYS A 421 -7.95 -25.91 18.26
CA CYS A 421 -8.08 -24.44 18.29
C CYS A 421 -8.11 -23.93 19.73
N ILE A 422 -9.04 -24.37 20.56
CA ILE A 422 -9.21 -23.91 21.93
C ILE A 422 -7.96 -24.19 22.77
N GLU A 423 -7.45 -25.42 22.77
CA GLU A 423 -6.26 -25.81 23.54
C GLU A 423 -5.01 -25.03 23.10
N SER A 424 -4.91 -24.69 21.80
CA SER A 424 -3.81 -23.84 21.32
C SER A 424 -3.90 -22.40 21.85
N ILE A 425 -5.10 -21.84 21.92
CA ILE A 425 -5.35 -20.50 22.50
C ILE A 425 -5.02 -20.53 24.00
N GLU A 426 -5.55 -21.49 24.75
CA GLU A 426 -5.33 -21.63 26.19
C GLU A 426 -3.84 -21.79 26.55
N ARG A 427 -3.09 -22.50 25.72
CA ARG A 427 -1.64 -22.70 25.89
C ARG A 427 -0.82 -21.45 25.61
N THR A 428 -1.25 -20.60 24.69
CA THR A 428 -0.43 -19.51 24.13
C THR A 428 -0.82 -18.13 24.60
N VAL A 429 -2.05 -17.92 25.09
CA VAL A 429 -2.50 -16.64 25.64
C VAL A 429 -2.31 -16.63 27.14
N THR A 430 -1.38 -15.85 27.65
CA THR A 430 -1.03 -15.83 29.09
C THR A 430 -1.08 -14.45 29.74
N GLY A 431 -0.93 -13.38 28.95
CA GLY A 431 -0.77 -12.00 29.43
C GLY A 431 -2.02 -11.12 29.31
N VAL A 432 -3.14 -11.66 28.78
CA VAL A 432 -4.37 -10.91 28.49
C VAL A 432 -5.58 -11.63 29.03
N ALA A 433 -6.54 -10.88 29.58
CA ALA A 433 -7.82 -11.45 29.96
C ALA A 433 -8.67 -11.75 28.72
N TYR A 434 -9.17 -12.97 28.61
CA TYR A 434 -10.06 -13.37 27.53
C TYR A 434 -11.16 -14.31 28.01
N GLU A 435 -12.19 -14.47 27.19
CA GLU A 435 -13.24 -15.46 27.34
C GLU A 435 -13.55 -16.07 25.98
N ILE A 436 -13.58 -17.40 25.87
CA ILE A 436 -13.96 -18.07 24.64
C ILE A 436 -15.48 -18.22 24.60
N VAL A 437 -16.07 -17.80 23.49
CA VAL A 437 -17.50 -17.92 23.17
C VAL A 437 -17.61 -18.89 21.98
N LEU A 438 -17.79 -20.17 22.28
CA LEU A 438 -18.03 -21.20 21.26
C LEU A 438 -19.48 -21.11 20.80
N VAL A 439 -19.70 -20.97 19.49
CA VAL A 439 -21.06 -20.92 18.90
C VAL A 439 -21.32 -22.19 18.13
N ASP A 440 -22.03 -23.11 18.76
CA ASP A 440 -22.42 -24.38 18.13
C ASP A 440 -23.64 -24.19 17.23
N HIS A 441 -23.46 -24.39 15.93
CA HIS A 441 -24.50 -24.29 14.93
C HIS A 441 -25.10 -25.66 14.59
N ASP A 442 -26.06 -26.11 15.42
CA ASP A 442 -26.79 -27.38 15.21
C ASP A 442 -25.84 -28.57 14.95
N SER A 443 -24.83 -28.80 15.78
CA SER A 443 -23.97 -29.95 15.69
C SER A 443 -24.74 -31.25 16.01
N ASN A 444 -24.49 -32.29 15.27
CA ASN A 444 -25.17 -33.60 15.40
C ASN A 444 -24.19 -34.79 15.49
N ASP A 445 -22.91 -34.53 15.48
CA ASP A 445 -21.88 -35.53 15.76
C ASP A 445 -21.70 -35.68 17.27
N ALA A 446 -21.92 -36.89 17.79
CA ALA A 446 -21.95 -37.16 19.21
C ALA A 446 -20.62 -36.84 19.93
N GLU A 447 -19.46 -37.05 19.27
CA GLU A 447 -18.16 -36.73 19.85
C GLU A 447 -17.97 -35.23 19.97
N SER A 448 -18.36 -34.47 18.95
CA SER A 448 -18.29 -33.00 18.94
C SER A 448 -19.21 -32.41 20.01
N VAL A 449 -20.48 -32.87 20.09
CA VAL A 449 -21.45 -32.41 21.10
C VAL A 449 -20.92 -32.67 22.50
N ALA A 450 -20.44 -33.87 22.79
CA ALA A 450 -19.89 -34.25 24.09
C ALA A 450 -18.67 -33.38 24.46
N TYR A 451 -17.83 -33.03 23.50
CA TYR A 451 -16.72 -32.09 23.73
C TYR A 451 -17.23 -30.68 24.04
N PHE A 452 -18.20 -30.16 23.29
CA PHE A 452 -18.74 -28.80 23.50
C PHE A 452 -19.45 -28.72 24.86
N ASP A 453 -20.21 -29.73 25.26
CA ASP A 453 -20.81 -29.82 26.59
C ASP A 453 -19.73 -29.79 27.70
N SER A 454 -18.57 -30.43 27.47
CA SER A 454 -17.45 -30.41 28.43
C SER A 454 -16.78 -29.07 28.62
N LEU A 455 -17.03 -28.08 27.75
CA LEU A 455 -16.52 -26.72 27.85
C LEU A 455 -17.41 -25.83 28.72
N GLU A 456 -18.66 -26.23 28.97
CA GLU A 456 -19.59 -25.45 29.81
C GLU A 456 -19.03 -25.29 31.24
N GLY A 457 -19.12 -24.06 31.77
CA GLY A 457 -18.55 -23.69 33.06
C GLY A 457 -17.06 -23.33 33.04
N ARG A 458 -16.35 -23.62 31.94
CA ARG A 458 -14.98 -23.15 31.67
C ARG A 458 -14.98 -22.03 30.62
N HIS A 459 -15.86 -22.13 29.63
CA HIS A 459 -16.08 -21.19 28.55
C HIS A 459 -17.57 -21.00 28.30
N VAL A 460 -17.94 -19.99 27.54
CA VAL A 460 -19.32 -19.77 27.11
C VAL A 460 -19.62 -20.64 25.90
N VAL A 461 -20.63 -21.48 25.98
CA VAL A 461 -21.12 -22.29 24.86
C VAL A 461 -22.52 -21.82 24.49
N LEU A 462 -22.66 -21.25 23.31
CA LEU A 462 -23.91 -20.77 22.75
C LEU A 462 -24.44 -21.76 21.71
N ARG A 463 -25.73 -22.05 21.74
CA ARG A 463 -26.41 -22.94 20.77
C ARG A 463 -27.20 -22.09 19.78
N TYR A 464 -26.75 -22.08 18.53
CA TYR A 464 -27.42 -21.34 17.44
C TYR A 464 -28.12 -22.33 16.52
N SER A 465 -29.39 -22.06 16.21
CA SER A 465 -30.19 -22.85 15.27
C SER A 465 -30.66 -21.97 14.10
N GLY A 466 -30.56 -22.48 12.87
CA GLY A 466 -31.00 -21.76 11.69
C GLY A 466 -30.19 -22.11 10.44
N SER A 467 -30.39 -21.36 9.35
CA SER A 467 -29.59 -21.49 8.14
C SER A 467 -28.16 -20.99 8.38
N PHE A 468 -27.20 -21.64 7.72
CA PHE A 468 -25.81 -21.19 7.83
C PHE A 468 -25.63 -19.81 7.18
N ASN A 469 -25.21 -18.87 7.98
CA ASN A 469 -24.82 -17.52 7.58
C ASN A 469 -23.75 -17.06 8.56
N PHE A 470 -22.49 -16.98 8.11
CA PHE A 470 -21.35 -16.65 8.96
C PHE A 470 -21.52 -15.26 9.62
N SER A 471 -21.97 -14.28 8.83
CA SER A 471 -22.20 -12.91 9.31
C SER A 471 -23.30 -12.87 10.39
N ALA A 472 -24.43 -13.52 10.16
CA ALA A 472 -25.55 -13.59 11.10
C ALA A 472 -25.17 -14.32 12.39
N ILE A 473 -24.44 -15.43 12.31
CA ILE A 473 -23.98 -16.22 13.46
C ILE A 473 -23.07 -15.36 14.36
N ASN A 474 -22.10 -14.67 13.79
CA ASN A 474 -21.21 -13.81 14.56
C ASN A 474 -21.94 -12.59 15.17
N ASN A 475 -22.81 -11.93 14.42
CA ASN A 475 -23.63 -10.85 14.94
C ASN A 475 -24.56 -11.32 16.08
N TRP A 476 -25.15 -12.50 15.91
CA TRP A 476 -26.00 -13.08 16.95
C TRP A 476 -25.17 -13.40 18.22
N ALA A 477 -23.99 -14.01 18.05
CA ALA A 477 -23.12 -14.39 19.16
C ALA A 477 -22.73 -13.20 20.01
N VAL A 478 -22.30 -12.09 19.41
CA VAL A 478 -21.89 -10.90 20.19
C VAL A 478 -23.06 -10.28 20.95
N ARG A 479 -24.31 -10.42 20.48
CA ARG A 479 -25.51 -9.98 21.19
C ARG A 479 -25.86 -10.87 22.41
N GLN A 480 -25.32 -12.09 22.49
CA GLN A 480 -25.52 -13.01 23.61
C GLN A 480 -24.42 -12.87 24.69
N ILE A 481 -23.37 -12.09 24.45
CA ILE A 481 -22.29 -11.88 25.42
C ILE A 481 -22.81 -11.01 26.57
N ASP A 482 -22.81 -11.57 27.79
CA ASP A 482 -23.31 -10.96 29.02
C ASP A 482 -22.21 -10.50 29.98
N PHE A 483 -20.96 -10.53 29.53
CA PHE A 483 -19.78 -10.07 30.30
C PHE A 483 -19.11 -8.88 29.64
N ASP A 484 -18.42 -8.08 30.42
CA ASP A 484 -17.67 -6.92 29.90
C ASP A 484 -16.46 -7.37 29.09
N CYS A 485 -16.32 -6.83 27.89
CA CYS A 485 -15.13 -6.96 27.04
C CYS A 485 -14.87 -5.66 26.29
N THR A 486 -13.63 -5.47 25.88
CA THR A 486 -13.18 -4.28 25.13
C THR A 486 -13.04 -4.58 23.64
N HIS A 487 -12.82 -5.83 23.29
CA HIS A 487 -12.60 -6.29 21.93
C HIS A 487 -13.32 -7.60 21.66
N TYR A 488 -13.75 -7.79 20.41
CA TYR A 488 -14.14 -9.07 19.86
C TYR A 488 -12.98 -9.62 19.01
N LEU A 489 -12.63 -10.87 19.21
CA LEU A 489 -11.77 -11.62 18.28
C LEU A 489 -12.64 -12.65 17.56
N PHE A 490 -12.93 -12.39 16.29
CA PHE A 490 -13.56 -13.41 15.45
C PHE A 490 -12.48 -14.39 15.00
N CYS A 491 -12.71 -15.66 15.25
CA CYS A 491 -11.73 -16.72 15.04
C CYS A 491 -12.39 -17.94 14.43
N ASN A 492 -11.87 -18.46 13.32
CA ASN A 492 -12.35 -19.71 12.77
C ASN A 492 -12.00 -20.88 13.70
N ASN A 493 -12.83 -21.92 13.67
CA ASN A 493 -12.65 -23.15 14.48
C ASN A 493 -11.44 -24.01 14.07
N ASP A 494 -10.75 -23.66 12.99
CA ASP A 494 -9.59 -24.33 12.43
C ASP A 494 -8.30 -23.49 12.46
N ILE A 495 -8.26 -22.50 13.36
CA ILE A 495 -7.05 -21.75 13.69
C ILE A 495 -6.25 -22.51 14.75
N GLU A 496 -4.93 -22.50 14.62
CA GLU A 496 -3.99 -23.02 15.61
C GLU A 496 -2.95 -21.95 15.96
N ALA A 497 -2.92 -21.57 17.23
CA ALA A 497 -1.91 -20.67 17.77
C ALA A 497 -0.62 -21.47 18.08
N ILE A 498 0.49 -21.07 17.46
CA ILE A 498 1.76 -21.82 17.54
C ILE A 498 2.76 -21.22 18.54
N GLU A 499 2.69 -19.92 18.78
CA GLU A 499 3.61 -19.19 19.67
C GLU A 499 2.84 -18.31 20.66
N SER A 500 3.43 -18.09 21.85
CA SER A 500 2.84 -17.19 22.85
C SER A 500 3.00 -15.72 22.45
N GLY A 501 2.07 -14.88 22.92
CA GLY A 501 2.13 -13.41 22.74
C GLY A 501 1.43 -12.90 21.46
N TRP A 502 0.88 -13.75 20.64
CA TRP A 502 0.20 -13.35 19.40
C TRP A 502 -1.01 -12.42 19.64
N LEU A 503 -1.81 -12.70 20.66
CA LEU A 503 -2.99 -11.90 21.01
C LEU A 503 -2.56 -10.55 21.60
N GLU A 504 -1.53 -10.55 22.43
CA GLU A 504 -0.88 -9.35 22.95
C GLU A 504 -0.40 -8.44 21.81
N ARG A 505 0.24 -9.02 20.80
CA ARG A 505 0.70 -8.27 19.60
C ARG A 505 -0.46 -7.64 18.83
N MET A 506 -1.59 -8.33 18.70
CA MET A 506 -2.79 -7.75 18.08
C MET A 506 -3.37 -6.62 18.93
N LEU A 507 -3.43 -6.80 20.25
CA LEU A 507 -3.93 -5.78 21.19
C LEU A 507 -3.02 -4.55 21.29
N GLU A 508 -1.70 -4.71 21.18
CA GLU A 508 -0.77 -3.58 21.12
C GLU A 508 -1.17 -2.58 20.03
N LEU A 509 -1.66 -3.07 18.90
CA LEU A 509 -2.19 -2.25 17.81
C LEU A 509 -3.67 -1.90 17.99
N GLY A 510 -4.49 -2.87 18.44
CA GLY A 510 -5.94 -2.78 18.54
C GLY A 510 -6.45 -1.80 19.62
N GLN A 511 -5.71 -1.64 20.70
CA GLN A 511 -6.07 -0.73 21.80
C GLN A 511 -5.98 0.77 21.45
N ARG A 512 -5.41 1.10 20.29
CA ARG A 512 -5.18 2.50 19.88
C ARG A 512 -6.50 3.13 19.39
N PRO A 513 -6.80 4.38 19.78
CA PRO A 513 -8.07 5.03 19.43
C PRO A 513 -8.37 5.07 17.93
N ALA A 514 -7.34 5.23 17.09
CA ALA A 514 -7.49 5.28 15.64
C ALA A 514 -7.60 3.89 14.97
N THR A 515 -7.45 2.79 15.71
CA THR A 515 -7.52 1.43 15.17
C THR A 515 -8.90 0.83 15.41
N GLY A 516 -9.55 0.34 14.36
CA GLY A 516 -10.83 -0.36 14.46
C GLY A 516 -10.68 -1.88 14.39
N ALA A 517 -9.77 -2.38 13.56
CA ALA A 517 -9.54 -3.82 13.39
C ALA A 517 -8.06 -4.17 13.19
N VAL A 518 -7.68 -5.37 13.63
CA VAL A 518 -6.32 -5.93 13.46
C VAL A 518 -6.43 -7.39 13.01
N GLY A 519 -5.88 -7.72 11.86
CA GLY A 519 -5.79 -9.09 11.34
C GLY A 519 -4.44 -9.73 11.63
N ALA A 520 -4.44 -11.02 11.94
CA ALA A 520 -3.23 -11.81 12.15
C ALA A 520 -2.61 -12.27 10.82
N LYS A 521 -1.32 -12.60 10.83
CA LYS A 521 -0.65 -13.33 9.76
C LYS A 521 -1.04 -14.79 9.84
N LEU A 522 -1.55 -15.35 8.72
CA LEU A 522 -1.93 -16.75 8.68
C LEU A 522 -1.01 -17.55 7.76
N LEU A 523 -0.66 -18.74 8.21
CA LEU A 523 0.15 -19.71 7.47
C LEU A 523 -0.69 -20.94 7.15
N TYR A 524 -0.35 -21.62 6.06
CA TYR A 524 -0.86 -22.97 5.79
C TYR A 524 -0.27 -23.98 6.77
N PRO A 525 -0.91 -25.16 6.93
CA PRO A 525 -0.36 -26.26 7.73
C PRO A 525 1.10 -26.55 7.38
N GLY A 526 1.92 -26.78 8.42
CA GLY A 526 3.38 -26.90 8.28
C GLY A 526 4.14 -25.59 8.50
N ALA A 527 3.46 -24.45 8.61
CA ALA A 527 4.02 -23.14 8.93
C ALA A 527 5.13 -22.61 7.99
N GLU A 528 5.25 -23.18 6.79
CA GLU A 528 6.28 -22.81 5.81
C GLU A 528 5.78 -21.86 4.73
N VAL A 529 4.46 -21.75 4.56
CA VAL A 529 3.84 -21.05 3.45
C VAL A 529 2.79 -20.06 3.97
N CYS A 530 2.90 -18.83 3.52
CA CYS A 530 1.94 -17.76 3.85
C CYS A 530 0.59 -18.02 3.17
N GLN A 531 -0.49 -17.88 3.95
CA GLN A 531 -1.87 -17.89 3.48
C GLN A 531 -2.45 -16.47 3.41
N HIS A 532 -2.16 -15.66 4.42
CA HIS A 532 -2.70 -14.30 4.56
C HIS A 532 -1.67 -13.34 5.15
N ALA A 533 -1.47 -12.24 4.45
CA ALA A 533 -0.71 -11.08 4.91
C ALA A 533 -1.46 -9.77 4.57
N GLY A 534 -2.77 -9.73 4.84
CA GLY A 534 -3.69 -8.66 4.45
C GLY A 534 -4.48 -8.99 3.18
N VAL A 535 -5.50 -8.19 2.89
CA VAL A 535 -6.38 -8.35 1.72
C VAL A 535 -6.30 -7.11 0.84
N GLY A 536 -6.07 -7.32 -0.47
CA GLY A 536 -6.17 -6.29 -1.50
C GLY A 536 -7.56 -6.27 -2.14
N VAL A 537 -8.23 -5.13 -2.01
CA VAL A 537 -9.56 -4.93 -2.59
C VAL A 537 -9.43 -4.57 -4.07
N GLY A 538 -10.23 -5.20 -4.92
CA GLY A 538 -10.13 -5.10 -6.38
C GLY A 538 -9.27 -6.20 -7.01
N MET A 539 -8.45 -6.92 -6.23
CA MET A 539 -7.68 -8.05 -6.75
C MET A 539 -8.61 -9.16 -7.26
N PHE A 540 -8.27 -9.73 -8.42
CA PHE A 540 -9.08 -10.72 -9.13
C PHE A 540 -10.57 -10.30 -9.28
N GLY A 541 -10.80 -9.00 -9.37
CA GLY A 541 -12.13 -8.41 -9.63
C GLY A 541 -13.03 -8.27 -8.39
N ALA A 542 -12.58 -8.68 -7.20
CA ALA A 542 -13.30 -8.48 -5.93
C ALA A 542 -12.30 -8.20 -4.79
N ALA A 543 -11.70 -9.23 -4.20
CA ALA A 543 -10.63 -9.12 -3.21
C ALA A 543 -9.84 -10.43 -3.11
N GLU A 544 -8.57 -10.36 -2.74
CA GLU A 544 -7.72 -11.54 -2.54
C GLU A 544 -6.61 -11.25 -1.52
N HIS A 545 -6.08 -12.31 -0.92
CA HIS A 545 -5.03 -12.25 0.09
C HIS A 545 -3.66 -11.93 -0.52
N TYR A 546 -2.93 -11.00 0.09
CA TYR A 546 -1.52 -10.76 -0.23
C TYR A 546 -0.63 -11.88 0.27
N GLY A 547 0.48 -12.08 -0.42
CA GLY A 547 1.51 -13.03 -0.06
C GLY A 547 1.09 -14.48 -0.10
N LYS A 548 -0.14 -14.78 -0.54
CA LYS A 548 -0.68 -16.13 -0.61
C LYS A 548 0.23 -17.05 -1.42
N PHE A 549 0.58 -18.19 -0.85
CA PHE A 549 1.50 -19.19 -1.38
C PHE A 549 2.97 -18.75 -1.47
N MET A 550 3.37 -17.67 -0.80
CA MET A 550 4.80 -17.35 -0.64
C MET A 550 5.38 -18.14 0.52
N LYS A 551 6.63 -18.57 0.40
CA LYS A 551 7.37 -19.16 1.51
C LYS A 551 7.65 -18.11 2.58
N VAL A 552 7.74 -18.51 3.83
CA VAL A 552 8.12 -17.58 4.93
C VAL A 552 9.62 -17.55 5.14
N HIS A 553 10.36 -18.47 4.53
CA HIS A 553 11.84 -18.48 4.51
C HIS A 553 12.33 -18.68 3.08
N ALA A 554 13.42 -17.98 2.75
CA ALA A 554 14.17 -18.20 1.52
C ALA A 554 14.96 -19.51 1.57
N PRO A 555 15.47 -20.02 0.44
CA PRO A 555 16.23 -21.29 0.40
C PRO A 555 17.49 -21.32 1.28
N ASP A 556 18.06 -20.16 1.62
CA ASP A 556 19.21 -20.01 2.52
C ASP A 556 18.83 -19.96 4.01
N GLY A 557 17.54 -20.09 4.34
CA GLY A 557 16.99 -20.05 5.69
C GLY A 557 16.73 -18.64 6.23
N THR A 558 17.01 -17.59 5.46
CA THR A 558 16.65 -16.21 5.85
C THR A 558 15.14 -16.00 5.75
N ILE A 559 14.62 -15.03 6.52
CA ILE A 559 13.21 -14.68 6.46
C ILE A 559 12.86 -14.10 5.08
N GLU A 560 11.80 -14.63 4.46
CA GLU A 560 11.21 -14.03 3.26
C GLU A 560 10.41 -12.78 3.64
N GLN A 561 10.90 -11.65 3.19
CA GLN A 561 10.33 -10.35 3.55
C GLN A 561 9.05 -10.00 2.77
N GLY A 562 8.86 -10.62 1.60
CA GLY A 562 7.90 -10.17 0.62
C GLY A 562 8.30 -8.81 0.02
N TYR A 563 7.47 -8.29 -0.85
CA TYR A 563 7.72 -6.99 -1.48
C TYR A 563 7.72 -5.87 -0.44
N MET A 564 8.84 -5.14 -0.36
CA MET A 564 9.05 -4.04 0.60
C MET A 564 8.72 -4.43 2.07
N GLY A 565 9.02 -5.67 2.47
CA GLY A 565 8.71 -6.15 3.81
C GLY A 565 7.24 -6.56 4.05
N GLY A 566 6.45 -6.71 2.99
CA GLY A 566 5.01 -6.98 3.08
C GLY A 566 4.60 -8.21 3.88
N LEU A 567 5.51 -9.15 4.16
CA LEU A 567 5.27 -10.30 5.01
C LEU A 567 5.69 -10.13 6.47
N ILE A 568 6.47 -9.08 6.79
CA ILE A 568 7.16 -8.95 8.08
C ILE A 568 6.93 -7.64 8.83
N VAL A 569 6.14 -6.71 8.28
CA VAL A 569 5.85 -5.40 8.90
C VAL A 569 4.40 -5.27 9.31
N ASN A 570 4.17 -4.58 10.43
CA ASN A 570 2.85 -4.07 10.76
C ASN A 570 2.51 -2.90 9.82
N ARG A 571 1.28 -2.86 9.29
CA ARG A 571 0.87 -1.80 8.37
C ARG A 571 -0.64 -1.65 8.28
N GLU A 572 -1.08 -0.45 7.90
CA GLU A 572 -2.46 -0.20 7.53
C GLU A 572 -2.80 -0.91 6.21
N MET A 573 -4.02 -1.44 6.14
CA MET A 573 -4.57 -2.20 5.01
C MET A 573 -6.00 -1.77 4.71
N SER A 574 -6.50 -2.09 3.53
CA SER A 574 -7.92 -1.91 3.23
C SER A 574 -8.79 -2.95 3.91
N ALA A 575 -8.31 -4.19 4.02
CA ALA A 575 -9.02 -5.24 4.71
C ALA A 575 -8.09 -6.36 5.21
N VAL A 576 -8.61 -7.16 6.14
CA VAL A 576 -8.01 -8.38 6.69
C VAL A 576 -9.10 -9.45 6.79
N THR A 577 -8.72 -10.73 6.95
CA THR A 577 -9.68 -11.85 6.99
C THR A 577 -10.24 -12.09 8.39
N ALA A 578 -11.53 -12.46 8.46
CA ALA A 578 -12.18 -12.90 9.69
C ALA A 578 -11.76 -14.30 10.15
N ALA A 579 -10.88 -14.99 9.44
CA ALA A 579 -10.31 -16.22 9.96
C ALA A 579 -9.60 -16.01 11.32
N CYS A 580 -8.96 -14.82 11.50
CA CYS A 580 -8.53 -14.31 12.82
C CYS A 580 -8.42 -12.78 12.77
N VAL A 581 -9.42 -12.08 13.29
CA VAL A 581 -9.48 -10.61 13.33
C VAL A 581 -9.94 -10.11 14.69
N LEU A 582 -9.15 -9.22 15.26
CA LEU A 582 -9.47 -8.48 16.47
C LEU A 582 -10.18 -7.17 16.07
N VAL A 583 -11.36 -6.90 16.63
CA VAL A 583 -12.13 -5.68 16.36
C VAL A 583 -12.48 -5.02 17.70
N ARG A 584 -12.29 -3.72 17.80
CA ARG A 584 -12.76 -2.98 18.97
C ARG A 584 -14.29 -3.09 19.08
N LYS A 585 -14.78 -3.35 20.29
CA LYS A 585 -16.21 -3.53 20.55
C LYS A 585 -17.03 -2.31 20.14
N ASP A 586 -16.63 -1.12 20.59
CA ASP A 586 -17.31 0.15 20.29
C ASP A 586 -17.35 0.42 18.77
N VAL A 587 -16.27 0.15 18.05
CA VAL A 587 -16.21 0.32 16.58
C VAL A 587 -17.10 -0.70 15.88
N PHE A 588 -17.09 -1.98 16.32
CA PHE A 588 -17.97 -3.00 15.75
C PHE A 588 -19.45 -2.63 15.87
N GLU A 589 -19.83 -2.12 17.05
CA GLU A 589 -21.19 -1.66 17.35
C GLU A 589 -21.55 -0.41 16.51
N GLU A 590 -20.63 0.55 16.39
CA GLU A 590 -20.83 1.80 15.63
C GLU A 590 -21.07 1.52 14.16
N VAL A 591 -20.30 0.61 13.54
CA VAL A 591 -20.46 0.28 12.11
C VAL A 591 -21.58 -0.73 11.83
N GLY A 592 -22.28 -1.20 12.87
CA GLY A 592 -23.42 -2.12 12.76
C GLY A 592 -23.03 -3.59 12.52
N GLY A 593 -21.79 -3.98 12.86
CA GLY A 593 -21.31 -5.37 12.75
C GLY A 593 -21.16 -5.88 11.31
N TYR A 594 -21.24 -7.19 11.13
CA TYR A 594 -21.24 -7.82 9.82
C TYR A 594 -22.55 -7.54 9.06
N ASP A 595 -22.48 -7.47 7.74
CA ASP A 595 -23.66 -7.43 6.90
C ASP A 595 -24.18 -8.83 6.63
N GLU A 596 -25.39 -9.12 7.11
CA GLU A 596 -26.00 -10.46 7.02
C GLU A 596 -26.45 -10.84 5.60
N GLU A 597 -26.50 -9.88 4.65
CA GLU A 597 -26.70 -10.17 3.23
C GLU A 597 -25.46 -10.85 2.60
N LEU A 598 -24.26 -10.62 3.16
CA LEU A 598 -23.02 -11.33 2.80
C LEU A 598 -22.89 -12.55 3.70
N ALA A 599 -23.49 -13.64 3.28
CA ALA A 599 -23.70 -14.80 4.13
C ALA A 599 -22.40 -15.54 4.50
N VAL A 600 -21.44 -15.65 3.57
CA VAL A 600 -20.20 -16.43 3.73
C VAL A 600 -18.99 -15.71 3.15
N GLY A 601 -19.10 -15.16 1.94
CA GLY A 601 -18.00 -14.50 1.23
C GLY A 601 -17.98 -13.00 1.46
N PHE A 602 -16.78 -12.42 1.59
CA PHE A 602 -16.54 -10.98 1.64
C PHE A 602 -17.17 -10.19 2.81
N GLY A 603 -17.83 -10.85 3.77
CA GLY A 603 -18.37 -10.19 4.96
C GLY A 603 -17.29 -9.53 5.80
N ASP A 604 -16.10 -10.13 5.87
CA ASP A 604 -14.91 -9.59 6.54
C ASP A 604 -14.34 -8.38 5.82
N VAL A 605 -14.28 -8.42 4.49
CA VAL A 605 -13.81 -7.29 3.67
C VAL A 605 -14.79 -6.12 3.78
N ASP A 606 -16.10 -6.38 3.71
CA ASP A 606 -17.16 -5.37 3.89
C ASP A 606 -17.06 -4.71 5.29
N LEU A 607 -16.93 -5.50 6.35
CA LEU A 607 -16.74 -4.99 7.71
C LEU A 607 -15.50 -4.06 7.79
N CYS A 608 -14.38 -4.48 7.25
CA CYS A 608 -13.18 -3.66 7.21
C CYS A 608 -13.38 -2.34 6.45
N LEU A 609 -14.08 -2.37 5.31
CA LEU A 609 -14.36 -1.17 4.53
C LEU A 609 -15.37 -0.24 5.25
N LYS A 610 -16.34 -0.77 6.00
CA LYS A 610 -17.22 0.03 6.87
C LYS A 610 -16.45 0.68 8.02
N ILE A 611 -15.54 -0.05 8.68
CA ILE A 611 -14.64 0.47 9.71
C ILE A 611 -13.81 1.63 9.15
N ARG A 612 -13.26 1.49 7.95
CA ARG A 612 -12.51 2.56 7.30
C ARG A 612 -13.37 3.76 6.89
N ALA A 613 -14.61 3.51 6.48
CA ALA A 613 -15.56 4.59 6.16
C ALA A 613 -15.98 5.39 7.42
N ALA A 614 -15.82 4.82 8.61
CA ALA A 614 -15.95 5.48 9.90
C ALA A 614 -14.63 6.07 10.43
N ASP A 615 -13.64 6.29 9.56
CA ASP A 615 -12.32 6.89 9.83
C ASP A 615 -11.43 6.09 10.82
N TYR A 616 -11.69 4.80 11.01
CA TYR A 616 -10.80 3.92 11.77
C TYR A 616 -9.84 3.14 10.88
N GLY A 617 -8.63 2.90 11.39
CA GLY A 617 -7.61 2.07 10.72
C GLY A 617 -7.94 0.58 10.78
N VAL A 618 -7.63 -0.12 9.71
CA VAL A 618 -7.54 -1.58 9.66
C VAL A 618 -6.09 -1.94 9.49
N LEU A 619 -5.52 -2.75 10.40
CA LEU A 619 -4.11 -3.09 10.41
C LEU A 619 -3.87 -4.58 10.19
N PHE A 620 -2.78 -4.88 9.52
CA PHE A 620 -2.18 -6.20 9.50
C PHE A 620 -1.07 -6.27 10.54
N CYS A 621 -1.15 -7.28 11.43
CA CYS A 621 -0.13 -7.56 12.43
C CYS A 621 0.78 -8.71 11.96
N ALA A 622 1.98 -8.40 11.51
CA ALA A 622 2.94 -9.38 11.01
C ALA A 622 3.51 -10.28 12.12
N HIS A 623 3.43 -9.84 13.38
CA HIS A 623 3.99 -10.53 14.54
C HIS A 623 2.98 -11.41 15.29
N ALA A 624 1.71 -11.41 14.87
CA ALA A 624 0.71 -12.38 15.32
C ALA A 624 0.59 -13.49 14.28
N VAL A 625 1.33 -14.58 14.46
CA VAL A 625 1.46 -15.66 13.46
C VAL A 625 0.70 -16.91 13.93
N LEU A 626 -0.24 -17.36 13.10
CA LEU A 626 -1.11 -18.49 13.40
C LEU A 626 -1.18 -19.42 12.19
N ILE A 627 -1.50 -20.68 12.40
CA ILE A 627 -1.83 -21.65 11.32
C ILE A 627 -3.34 -21.64 11.11
N HIS A 628 -3.77 -21.64 9.86
CA HIS A 628 -5.16 -21.79 9.47
C HIS A 628 -5.29 -23.06 8.60
N HIS A 629 -5.95 -24.07 9.14
CA HIS A 629 -6.12 -25.37 8.53
C HIS A 629 -7.16 -25.37 7.40
N GLU A 630 -7.21 -24.29 6.59
CA GLU A 630 -8.15 -24.11 5.47
C GLU A 630 -8.24 -25.37 4.59
N SER A 631 -9.41 -25.68 4.08
CA SER A 631 -9.72 -26.75 3.11
C SER A 631 -10.25 -28.06 3.67
N ILE A 632 -10.36 -28.26 4.98
CA ILE A 632 -11.00 -29.46 5.50
C ILE A 632 -12.52 -29.40 5.23
N SER A 633 -13.10 -28.16 5.28
CA SER A 633 -14.54 -27.93 5.06
C SER A 633 -14.93 -27.41 3.67
N ARG A 634 -14.01 -26.85 2.89
CA ARG A 634 -14.30 -26.16 1.62
C ARG A 634 -13.79 -26.92 0.41
N GLY A 635 -13.89 -28.04 0.09
CA GLY A 635 -13.47 -28.78 -1.13
C GLY A 635 -12.59 -28.00 -2.13
N LYS A 636 -11.80 -28.65 -2.95
CA LYS A 636 -10.89 -28.03 -3.94
C LYS A 636 -11.63 -27.46 -5.16
N SER A 637 -12.62 -26.57 -4.96
CA SER A 637 -13.34 -25.94 -6.08
C SER A 637 -12.50 -24.83 -6.73
N THR A 638 -12.39 -24.88 -8.05
CA THR A 638 -11.79 -23.81 -8.87
C THR A 638 -12.79 -22.72 -9.28
N THR A 639 -14.08 -22.91 -8.95
CA THR A 639 -15.15 -21.95 -9.18
C THR A 639 -15.40 -21.15 -7.91
N ASP A 640 -15.89 -19.91 -8.06
CA ASP A 640 -16.33 -19.08 -6.93
C ASP A 640 -17.40 -19.85 -6.14
N PRO A 641 -17.17 -20.16 -4.85
CA PRO A 641 -18.13 -20.93 -4.06
C PRO A 641 -19.37 -20.11 -3.64
N HIS A 642 -19.29 -18.76 -3.71
CA HIS A 642 -20.33 -17.84 -3.25
C HIS A 642 -20.52 -16.69 -4.25
N PRO A 643 -20.99 -16.96 -5.48
CA PRO A 643 -21.08 -15.96 -6.54
C PRO A 643 -22.08 -14.84 -6.20
N GLU A 644 -23.13 -15.10 -5.44
CA GLU A 644 -24.10 -14.09 -5.00
C GLU A 644 -23.46 -13.07 -4.06
N ASP A 645 -22.68 -13.53 -3.08
CA ASP A 645 -21.91 -12.66 -2.17
C ASP A 645 -20.88 -11.82 -2.95
N SER A 646 -20.21 -12.44 -3.92
CA SER A 646 -19.22 -11.76 -4.78
C SER A 646 -19.86 -10.66 -5.63
N ASP A 647 -21.05 -10.91 -6.20
CA ASP A 647 -21.76 -9.93 -7.02
C ASP A 647 -22.31 -8.78 -6.15
N LEU A 648 -22.85 -9.09 -4.97
CA LEU A 648 -23.29 -8.09 -4.00
C LEU A 648 -22.15 -7.20 -3.54
N PHE A 649 -21.01 -7.81 -3.16
CA PHE A 649 -19.80 -7.09 -2.74
C PHE A 649 -19.30 -6.15 -3.84
N ARG A 650 -19.15 -6.65 -5.08
CA ARG A 650 -18.70 -5.84 -6.22
C ARG A 650 -19.65 -4.68 -6.50
N LYS A 651 -20.95 -4.88 -6.40
CA LYS A 651 -21.96 -3.84 -6.60
C LYS A 651 -21.88 -2.78 -5.51
N ARG A 652 -21.77 -3.18 -4.26
CA ARG A 652 -21.73 -2.28 -3.10
C ARG A 652 -20.49 -1.40 -3.12
N TRP A 653 -19.33 -1.99 -3.38
CA TRP A 653 -18.03 -1.31 -3.34
C TRP A 653 -17.48 -0.97 -4.73
N ALA A 654 -18.35 -0.83 -5.73
CA ALA A 654 -17.97 -0.56 -7.11
C ALA A 654 -17.09 0.67 -7.26
N ASP A 655 -17.40 1.76 -6.59
CA ASP A 655 -16.62 3.02 -6.63
C ASP A 655 -15.25 2.85 -5.98
N PHE A 656 -15.17 2.14 -4.85
CA PHE A 656 -13.90 1.85 -4.19
C PHE A 656 -12.99 0.97 -5.08
N ILE A 657 -13.56 -0.07 -5.68
CA ILE A 657 -12.82 -0.96 -6.60
C ILE A 657 -12.36 -0.19 -7.84
N ALA A 658 -13.20 0.69 -8.39
CA ALA A 658 -12.86 1.50 -9.56
C ALA A 658 -11.78 2.56 -9.26
N PHE A 659 -11.80 3.16 -8.08
CA PHE A 659 -10.76 4.08 -7.63
C PHE A 659 -9.44 3.35 -7.35
N GLY A 660 -9.52 2.08 -6.95
CA GLY A 660 -8.42 1.19 -6.57
C GLY A 660 -8.05 1.29 -5.09
N ASP A 661 -7.60 0.16 -4.55
CA ASP A 661 -7.17 0.03 -3.15
C ASP A 661 -6.03 1.02 -2.85
N PRO A 662 -6.15 1.89 -1.85
CA PRO A 662 -5.11 2.87 -1.54
C PRO A 662 -3.80 2.25 -1.04
N TYR A 663 -3.86 1.07 -0.44
CA TYR A 663 -2.67 0.35 0.04
C TYR A 663 -2.09 -0.62 -1.01
N PHE A 664 -2.71 -0.70 -2.20
CA PHE A 664 -2.17 -1.43 -3.33
C PHE A 664 -1.75 -0.45 -4.44
N ASN A 665 -0.45 -0.45 -4.80
CA ASN A 665 0.03 0.44 -5.83
C ASN A 665 -0.59 0.09 -7.19
N PRO A 666 -1.14 1.05 -7.96
CA PRO A 666 -1.81 0.79 -9.23
C PRO A 666 -0.88 0.23 -10.33
N SER A 667 0.44 0.33 -10.15
CA SER A 667 1.43 -0.28 -11.04
C SER A 667 1.66 -1.77 -10.76
N LEU A 668 1.06 -2.32 -9.67
CA LEU A 668 1.11 -3.75 -9.37
C LEU A 668 -0.08 -4.47 -10.01
N SER A 669 0.13 -5.74 -10.34
CA SER A 669 -0.86 -6.57 -11.02
C SER A 669 -1.96 -7.05 -10.08
N HIS A 670 -3.20 -6.71 -10.38
CA HIS A 670 -4.38 -7.23 -9.68
C HIS A 670 -4.64 -8.72 -9.90
N THR A 671 -3.85 -9.39 -10.76
CA THR A 671 -3.94 -10.83 -11.02
C THR A 671 -2.78 -11.61 -10.40
N SER A 672 -2.05 -11.01 -9.43
CA SER A 672 -0.93 -11.64 -8.73
C SER A 672 -0.98 -11.35 -7.24
N THR A 673 -0.91 -12.39 -6.40
CA THR A 673 -0.79 -12.25 -4.94
C THR A 673 0.63 -11.93 -4.47
N ARG A 674 1.59 -11.85 -5.39
CA ARG A 674 3.04 -11.73 -5.15
C ARG A 674 3.60 -10.36 -5.50
N TRP A 675 2.77 -9.33 -5.56
CA TRP A 675 3.18 -7.94 -5.91
C TRP A 675 3.93 -7.83 -7.25
N ALA A 676 3.59 -8.65 -8.23
CA ALA A 676 4.19 -8.51 -9.56
C ALA A 676 3.75 -7.21 -10.24
N ILE A 677 4.64 -6.62 -11.04
CA ILE A 677 4.32 -5.42 -11.83
C ILE A 677 3.25 -5.73 -12.87
N ASP A 678 2.24 -4.85 -13.00
CA ASP A 678 1.26 -4.97 -14.07
C ASP A 678 1.94 -4.78 -15.43
N PRO A 679 1.84 -5.76 -16.35
CA PRO A 679 2.47 -5.67 -17.66
C PRO A 679 1.94 -4.53 -18.55
N GLU A 680 0.82 -3.91 -18.19
CA GLU A 680 0.22 -2.78 -18.90
C GLU A 680 0.43 -1.45 -18.17
N ALA A 681 1.01 -1.46 -16.97
CA ALA A 681 1.31 -0.25 -16.21
C ALA A 681 2.23 0.70 -16.99
N SER A 682 1.88 1.96 -17.01
CA SER A 682 2.63 3.03 -17.69
C SER A 682 2.19 4.39 -17.15
N PRO A 683 3.01 5.45 -17.27
CA PRO A 683 2.59 6.80 -16.91
C PRO A 683 1.33 7.22 -17.68
N THR A 684 0.42 7.88 -16.98
CA THR A 684 -0.90 8.27 -17.49
C THR A 684 -1.12 9.77 -17.42
N ARG A 685 -2.12 10.28 -18.13
CA ARG A 685 -2.50 11.68 -18.04
C ARG A 685 -3.04 12.03 -16.65
N VAL A 686 -3.86 11.18 -16.07
CA VAL A 686 -4.46 11.36 -14.76
C VAL A 686 -3.85 10.33 -13.81
N VAL A 687 -3.25 10.80 -12.73
CA VAL A 687 -2.75 9.96 -11.64
C VAL A 687 -3.72 10.08 -10.48
N HIS A 688 -4.25 8.96 -10.02
CA HIS A 688 -5.08 8.92 -8.82
C HIS A 688 -4.18 8.98 -7.58
N ARG A 689 -3.87 10.21 -7.17
CA ARG A 689 -3.07 10.47 -5.96
C ARG A 689 -3.80 9.92 -4.73
N ARG A 690 -3.00 9.46 -3.77
CA ARG A 690 -3.49 8.95 -2.48
C ARG A 690 -3.29 10.04 -1.43
N VAL A 691 -4.38 10.59 -0.94
CA VAL A 691 -4.38 11.72 0.01
C VAL A 691 -4.76 11.20 1.39
N VAL A 692 -3.96 11.54 2.39
CA VAL A 692 -4.26 11.26 3.80
C VAL A 692 -4.29 12.58 4.54
N THR A 693 -5.39 12.85 5.23
CA THR A 693 -5.51 13.94 6.20
C THR A 693 -5.20 13.38 7.57
N LEU A 694 -4.22 13.96 8.26
CA LEU A 694 -3.86 13.59 9.61
C LEU A 694 -4.66 14.44 10.62
N PRO A 695 -4.99 13.88 11.80
CA PRO A 695 -5.81 14.57 12.81
C PRO A 695 -5.16 15.82 13.40
#